data_230e59c657b8ea89f42da9b4b8426aa0
#
_entry.id   230e59c657b8ea89f42da9b4b8426aa0
#
_cell.length_a   1.000
_cell.length_b   1.000
_cell.length_c   1.000
_cell.angle_alpha   90.00
_cell.angle_beta   90.00
_cell.angle_gamma   90.00
#
_symmetry.space_group_name_H-M   'P 1'
#
loop_
_entity.id
_entity.type
_entity.pdbx_description
1 polymer ?
#
loop_
_entity_poly.entity_id
_entity_poly.type
_entity_poly.pdbx_seq_one_letter_code
_entity_poly.pdbx_strand_id
1 'polypeptide(L)'
;MSHIYKKFVNERAANLLGKTSQIRNCTVIAHIDHGKTTLTDSLIAASGLLSKEVAATARLLDYDMIEQERGITIKASGISLIHQIEGKDYLIHLIDTPGHIDFSSHVARGLRLTDGAIIVVDVIEGIMVQTETVTRQAMSELVRPVLFVNKVDRLIKEKRLNAKRVAEEVNKTVREFNAMLGKYLDDETLEKWEVSFSKTSLCIGSALDKWGLDMSVLKNASDGSDATANLASAFMDILEEIVEAYSKEEQGSLAEKYPVAKALLDSVVKTCPNPTTAQSYRLPVFWTPQGNKHDKSLLESSSSGPAILLVGDVQPDRHAGLVAAVRVFAGTLKRAEPLRNLRTGKEGKTLQVGIFMSKSRVALPEIPAGNLAFITGVKDIAVGDTLVANGAQGISPMMELEYPTEPVVTYTIEPKKLSQLGEIQEHIAQYAMTDPALDFEMNPETGELLLSGAGELHIEVSIEKLARQGIEVKLGKPMVLLKEQMTVDGSSCTEGEESTSIFTVRAILIEEGINVEEYGTLLDSEPLGGCYLIDSSGQINPYGEELEWIREAFRTLVRSGPASGERLRHLAIILEKAQLRFEAQETSWRDVTNPLIRAMRCSVLSGKPQALEPWVRLEISAPEEYVGELAAILARRKGRVHEINSERTLYRLDAEIPVRDSFGLAKEIRTSTSGWATWGAKAGGYRRVGADEEEEPVY
;
A
#
# COMPACT_ATOMS: atom_id res chain seq x y z
N MET A 1 -11.81 -28.43 -14.67
CA MET A 1 -11.82 -27.70 -15.94
C MET A 1 -11.03 -28.45 -16.98
N SER A 2 -11.57 -28.59 -18.21
CA SER A 2 -10.81 -29.25 -19.28
C SER A 2 -9.57 -28.40 -19.62
N HIS A 3 -8.47 -29.06 -19.93
CA HIS A 3 -7.21 -28.43 -20.38
C HIS A 3 -7.45 -27.51 -21.60
N ILE A 4 -8.48 -27.81 -22.41
CA ILE A 4 -8.92 -27.07 -23.58
C ILE A 4 -9.48 -25.70 -23.21
N TYR A 5 -10.33 -25.60 -22.18
CA TYR A 5 -10.91 -24.34 -21.75
C TYR A 5 -9.84 -23.36 -21.19
N LYS A 6 -8.91 -23.90 -20.38
CA LYS A 6 -7.78 -23.12 -19.85
C LYS A 6 -6.89 -22.56 -20.98
N LYS A 7 -6.65 -23.34 -22.01
CA LYS A 7 -5.91 -22.93 -23.21
C LYS A 7 -6.65 -21.82 -23.96
N PHE A 8 -7.95 -21.94 -24.12
CA PHE A 8 -8.78 -20.96 -24.83
C PHE A 8 -8.81 -19.61 -24.10
N VAL A 9 -8.95 -19.60 -22.78
CA VAL A 9 -8.92 -18.35 -21.97
C VAL A 9 -7.55 -17.68 -22.06
N ASN A 10 -6.46 -18.46 -22.01
CA ASN A 10 -5.10 -17.93 -22.12
C ASN A 10 -4.84 -17.32 -23.51
N GLU A 11 -5.34 -17.92 -24.59
CA GLU A 11 -5.22 -17.38 -25.93
C GLU A 11 -6.02 -16.08 -26.10
N ARG A 12 -7.24 -16.00 -25.53
CA ARG A 12 -8.03 -14.75 -25.52
C ARG A 12 -7.32 -13.65 -24.75
N ALA A 13 -6.76 -13.94 -23.57
CA ALA A 13 -6.00 -12.97 -22.78
C ALA A 13 -4.78 -12.48 -23.58
N ALA A 14 -4.00 -13.37 -24.19
CA ALA A 14 -2.84 -13.01 -25.00
C ALA A 14 -3.19 -12.07 -26.17
N ASN A 15 -4.34 -12.27 -26.82
CA ASN A 15 -4.83 -11.42 -27.91
C ASN A 15 -5.28 -10.02 -27.47
N LEU A 16 -5.52 -9.82 -26.16
CA LEU A 16 -5.94 -8.52 -25.60
C LEU A 16 -4.77 -7.68 -25.11
N LEU A 17 -3.61 -8.28 -24.79
CA LEU A 17 -2.46 -7.58 -24.21
C LEU A 17 -1.96 -6.39 -25.05
N GLY A 18 -2.06 -6.49 -26.40
CA GLY A 18 -1.69 -5.41 -27.32
C GLY A 18 -2.75 -4.32 -27.51
N LYS A 19 -3.93 -4.46 -26.88
CA LYS A 19 -5.07 -3.56 -27.06
C LYS A 19 -5.27 -2.67 -25.83
N THR A 20 -4.42 -1.67 -25.63
CA THR A 20 -4.42 -0.83 -24.43
C THR A 20 -5.79 -0.24 -24.11
N SER A 21 -6.62 0.11 -25.09
CA SER A 21 -8.00 0.61 -24.87
C SER A 21 -8.93 -0.42 -24.21
N GLN A 22 -8.60 -1.72 -24.29
CA GLN A 22 -9.37 -2.82 -23.72
C GLN A 22 -8.75 -3.36 -22.42
N ILE A 23 -7.71 -2.73 -21.89
CA ILE A 23 -7.06 -3.10 -20.62
C ILE A 23 -7.58 -2.23 -19.49
N ARG A 24 -7.78 -2.83 -18.31
CA ARG A 24 -8.04 -2.14 -17.05
C ARG A 24 -7.14 -2.72 -15.96
N ASN A 25 -6.39 -1.85 -15.28
CA ASN A 25 -5.58 -2.23 -14.14
C ASN A 25 -6.26 -1.69 -12.88
N CYS A 26 -6.75 -2.57 -12.03
CA CYS A 26 -7.53 -2.19 -10.86
C CYS A 26 -7.01 -2.88 -9.61
N THR A 27 -7.14 -2.21 -8.46
CA THR A 27 -6.93 -2.79 -7.13
C THR A 27 -8.24 -2.85 -6.37
N VAL A 28 -8.37 -3.80 -5.44
CA VAL A 28 -9.50 -3.87 -4.50
C VAL A 28 -9.00 -3.48 -3.13
N ILE A 29 -9.61 -2.44 -2.55
CA ILE A 29 -9.29 -1.93 -1.22
C ILE A 29 -10.56 -1.87 -0.37
N ALA A 30 -10.41 -2.17 0.93
CA ALA A 30 -11.50 -2.18 1.88
C ALA A 30 -10.97 -2.11 3.32
N HIS A 31 -11.83 -1.71 4.24
CA HIS A 31 -11.62 -2.01 5.65
C HIS A 31 -11.70 -3.52 5.92
N ILE A 32 -11.16 -3.95 7.07
CA ILE A 32 -11.28 -5.34 7.55
C ILE A 32 -12.77 -5.69 7.63
N ASP A 33 -13.12 -6.92 7.26
CA ASP A 33 -14.47 -7.47 7.30
C ASP A 33 -15.52 -6.77 6.42
N HIS A 34 -15.20 -5.76 5.62
CA HIS A 34 -16.16 -5.16 4.66
C HIS A 34 -16.51 -6.09 3.48
N GLY A 35 -15.93 -7.29 3.41
CA GLY A 35 -16.28 -8.34 2.44
C GLY A 35 -15.45 -8.32 1.16
N LYS A 36 -14.25 -7.73 1.21
CA LYS A 36 -13.30 -7.68 0.08
C LYS A 36 -13.03 -9.07 -0.52
N THR A 37 -12.58 -10.03 0.29
CA THR A 37 -12.24 -11.39 -0.15
C THR A 37 -13.46 -12.13 -0.72
N THR A 38 -14.62 -11.98 -0.10
CA THR A 38 -15.89 -12.56 -0.62
C THR A 38 -16.26 -11.99 -1.98
N LEU A 39 -16.05 -10.69 -2.17
CA LEU A 39 -16.29 -10.02 -3.45
C LEU A 39 -15.32 -10.51 -4.52
N THR A 40 -14.02 -10.50 -4.26
CA THR A 40 -12.99 -10.95 -5.21
C THR A 40 -13.16 -12.41 -5.59
N ASP A 41 -13.51 -13.29 -4.66
CA ASP A 41 -13.88 -14.68 -4.96
C ASP A 41 -15.07 -14.79 -5.92
N SER A 42 -16.08 -13.92 -5.73
CA SER A 42 -17.26 -13.87 -6.62
C SER A 42 -16.87 -13.42 -8.05
N LEU A 43 -15.95 -12.44 -8.17
CA LEU A 43 -15.44 -11.98 -9.47
C LEU A 43 -14.65 -13.09 -10.21
N ILE A 44 -13.81 -13.83 -9.48
CA ILE A 44 -13.02 -14.95 -10.02
C ILE A 44 -13.93 -16.09 -10.46
N ALA A 45 -14.93 -16.42 -9.64
CA ALA A 45 -15.90 -17.46 -9.98
C ALA A 45 -16.65 -17.16 -11.27
N ALA A 46 -17.05 -15.91 -11.46
CA ALA A 46 -17.80 -15.47 -12.64
C ALA A 46 -16.95 -15.39 -13.92
N SER A 47 -15.62 -15.21 -13.78
CA SER A 47 -14.71 -15.20 -14.95
C SER A 47 -14.59 -16.55 -15.66
N GLY A 48 -15.18 -17.61 -15.11
CA GLY A 48 -15.10 -18.96 -15.65
C GLY A 48 -13.72 -19.64 -15.50
N LEU A 49 -12.80 -19.01 -14.79
CA LEU A 49 -11.45 -19.57 -14.54
C LEU A 49 -11.48 -20.78 -13.60
N LEU A 50 -12.59 -20.98 -12.88
CA LEU A 50 -12.78 -22.07 -11.90
C LEU A 50 -14.13 -22.77 -12.10
N SER A 51 -14.21 -24.04 -11.72
CA SER A 51 -15.51 -24.71 -11.66
C SER A 51 -16.37 -24.14 -10.53
N LYS A 52 -17.70 -24.12 -10.72
CA LYS A 52 -18.65 -23.59 -9.71
C LYS A 52 -18.49 -24.25 -8.34
N GLU A 53 -18.08 -25.53 -8.30
CA GLU A 53 -17.88 -26.31 -7.08
C GLU A 53 -16.62 -25.85 -6.28
N VAL A 54 -15.51 -25.55 -6.97
CA VAL A 54 -14.28 -25.05 -6.35
C VAL A 54 -14.46 -23.60 -5.89
N ALA A 55 -15.23 -22.81 -6.63
CA ALA A 55 -15.55 -21.42 -6.28
C ALA A 55 -16.45 -21.30 -5.03
N ALA A 56 -17.17 -22.35 -4.66
CA ALA A 56 -18.08 -22.35 -3.50
C ALA A 56 -17.39 -22.62 -2.16
N THR A 57 -16.15 -23.13 -2.16
CA THR A 57 -15.50 -23.69 -0.95
C THR A 57 -14.16 -23.05 -0.58
N ALA A 58 -13.61 -22.13 -1.37
CA ALA A 58 -12.24 -21.64 -1.16
C ALA A 58 -12.16 -20.12 -1.19
N ARG A 59 -11.37 -19.56 -0.28
CA ARG A 59 -10.77 -18.21 -0.41
C ARG A 59 -9.72 -18.30 -1.51
N LEU A 60 -10.09 -17.87 -2.71
CA LEU A 60 -9.37 -18.21 -3.93
C LEU A 60 -8.08 -17.41 -4.14
N LEU A 61 -7.99 -16.22 -3.56
CA LEU A 61 -6.80 -15.38 -3.62
C LEU A 61 -5.93 -15.46 -2.37
N ASP A 62 -6.45 -15.95 -1.25
CA ASP A 62 -5.66 -16.24 -0.07
C ASP A 62 -4.83 -17.53 -0.34
N TYR A 63 -3.69 -17.37 -0.99
CA TYR A 63 -2.82 -18.49 -1.41
C TYR A 63 -1.98 -19.04 -0.27
N ASP A 64 -1.72 -18.22 0.74
CA ASP A 64 -0.94 -18.60 1.91
C ASP A 64 -1.85 -19.35 2.91
N MET A 65 -1.36 -20.49 3.42
CA MET A 65 -2.09 -21.22 4.47
C MET A 65 -2.33 -20.35 5.70
N ILE A 66 -1.44 -19.40 5.98
CA ILE A 66 -1.59 -18.44 7.09
C ILE A 66 -2.82 -17.55 6.87
N GLU A 67 -3.03 -17.07 5.65
CA GLU A 67 -4.20 -16.28 5.27
C GLU A 67 -5.50 -17.08 5.47
N GLN A 68 -5.49 -18.34 5.03
CA GLN A 68 -6.64 -19.23 5.17
C GLN A 68 -6.97 -19.56 6.64
N GLU A 69 -5.97 -19.85 7.45
CA GLU A 69 -6.14 -20.20 8.86
C GLU A 69 -6.56 -19.00 9.71
N ARG A 70 -5.95 -17.83 9.46
CA ARG A 70 -6.27 -16.60 10.19
C ARG A 70 -7.50 -15.87 9.65
N GLY A 71 -7.93 -16.19 8.44
CA GLY A 71 -9.07 -15.58 7.80
C GLY A 71 -8.86 -14.14 7.33
N ILE A 72 -7.61 -13.70 7.14
CA ILE A 72 -7.25 -12.36 6.70
C ILE A 72 -6.32 -12.43 5.48
N THR A 73 -6.47 -11.49 4.55
CA THR A 73 -5.51 -11.30 3.45
C THR A 73 -4.27 -10.57 3.99
N ILE A 74 -3.10 -11.13 3.74
CA ILE A 74 -1.80 -10.62 4.24
C ILE A 74 -1.00 -9.99 3.11
N LYS A 75 -1.01 -10.62 1.92
CA LYS A 75 -0.25 -10.17 0.75
C LYS A 75 -1.15 -9.72 -0.38
N ALA A 76 -0.67 -8.74 -1.15
CA ALA A 76 -1.31 -8.41 -2.41
C ALA A 76 -1.17 -9.59 -3.40
N SER A 77 -2.27 -9.94 -4.05
CA SER A 77 -2.29 -10.99 -5.07
C SER A 77 -2.90 -10.49 -6.37
N GLY A 78 -2.22 -10.78 -7.48
CA GLY A 78 -2.66 -10.35 -8.81
C GLY A 78 -3.41 -11.45 -9.56
N ILE A 79 -4.47 -11.06 -10.28
CA ILE A 79 -5.18 -11.94 -11.19
C ILE A 79 -5.61 -11.17 -12.45
N SER A 80 -5.63 -11.85 -13.58
CA SER A 80 -6.16 -11.29 -14.83
C SER A 80 -7.48 -11.98 -15.19
N LEU A 81 -8.50 -11.18 -15.44
CA LEU A 81 -9.86 -11.61 -15.79
C LEU A 81 -10.22 -11.13 -17.20
N ILE A 82 -11.06 -11.89 -17.91
CA ILE A 82 -11.66 -11.44 -19.16
C ILE A 82 -13.13 -11.16 -18.91
N HIS A 83 -13.56 -9.95 -19.25
CA HIS A 83 -14.96 -9.54 -19.15
C HIS A 83 -15.47 -9.02 -20.48
N GLN A 84 -16.73 -9.31 -20.80
CA GLN A 84 -17.34 -8.91 -22.07
C GLN A 84 -18.48 -7.92 -21.86
N ILE A 85 -18.40 -6.79 -22.55
CA ILE A 85 -19.47 -5.79 -22.60
C ILE A 85 -19.82 -5.55 -24.06
N GLU A 86 -21.10 -5.67 -24.42
CA GLU A 86 -21.62 -5.39 -25.75
C GLU A 86 -20.84 -6.10 -26.87
N GLY A 87 -20.48 -7.36 -26.61
CA GLY A 87 -19.72 -8.18 -27.55
C GLY A 87 -18.22 -7.88 -27.63
N LYS A 88 -17.71 -6.90 -26.87
CA LYS A 88 -16.30 -6.53 -26.84
C LYS A 88 -15.63 -7.09 -25.58
N ASP A 89 -14.51 -7.78 -25.75
CA ASP A 89 -13.73 -8.34 -24.64
C ASP A 89 -12.82 -7.28 -24.02
N TYR A 90 -12.70 -7.31 -22.69
CA TYR A 90 -11.78 -6.51 -21.91
C TYR A 90 -10.91 -7.39 -21.03
N LEU A 91 -9.63 -7.05 -20.92
CA LEU A 91 -8.69 -7.68 -20.00
C LEU A 91 -8.59 -6.80 -18.74
N ILE A 92 -8.97 -7.36 -17.61
CA ILE A 92 -8.93 -6.67 -16.32
C ILE A 92 -7.86 -7.35 -15.48
N HIS A 93 -6.79 -6.61 -15.19
CA HIS A 93 -5.80 -6.98 -14.18
C HIS A 93 -6.28 -6.48 -12.84
N LEU A 94 -6.52 -7.38 -11.90
CA LEU A 94 -7.01 -7.07 -10.57
C LEU A 94 -5.95 -7.42 -9.54
N ILE A 95 -5.65 -6.48 -8.63
CA ILE A 95 -4.78 -6.70 -7.47
C ILE A 95 -5.68 -6.70 -6.24
N ASP A 96 -5.77 -7.82 -5.54
CA ASP A 96 -6.38 -7.89 -4.21
C ASP A 96 -5.35 -7.49 -3.16
N THR A 97 -5.72 -6.58 -2.25
CA THR A 97 -4.81 -6.04 -1.24
C THR A 97 -5.29 -6.38 0.18
N PRO A 98 -4.40 -6.45 1.17
CA PRO A 98 -4.81 -6.65 2.56
C PRO A 98 -5.66 -5.48 3.07
N GLY A 99 -6.52 -5.77 4.07
CA GLY A 99 -7.34 -4.76 4.75
C GLY A 99 -6.76 -4.29 6.08
N HIS A 100 -5.74 -4.96 6.63
CA HIS A 100 -5.16 -4.62 7.93
C HIS A 100 -4.07 -3.57 7.80
N ILE A 101 -3.99 -2.64 8.79
CA ILE A 101 -3.02 -1.54 8.78
C ILE A 101 -1.57 -2.02 8.74
N ASP A 102 -1.25 -3.10 9.43
CA ASP A 102 0.09 -3.67 9.47
C ASP A 102 0.62 -4.08 8.08
N PHE A 103 -0.29 -4.22 7.10
CA PHE A 103 0.01 -4.59 5.71
C PHE A 103 -0.30 -3.47 4.70
N SER A 104 -0.45 -2.23 5.17
CA SER A 104 -0.78 -1.07 4.32
C SER A 104 0.29 -0.77 3.25
N SER A 105 1.53 -1.20 3.45
CA SER A 105 2.59 -1.16 2.44
C SER A 105 2.19 -1.90 1.15
N HIS A 106 1.49 -3.03 1.26
CA HIS A 106 0.97 -3.77 0.10
C HIS A 106 -0.14 -3.03 -0.63
N VAL A 107 -0.96 -2.24 0.09
CA VAL A 107 -2.00 -1.38 -0.52
C VAL A 107 -1.37 -0.29 -1.36
N ALA A 108 -0.38 0.44 -0.80
CA ALA A 108 0.34 1.49 -1.50
C ALA A 108 0.98 0.99 -2.81
N ARG A 109 1.62 -0.18 -2.77
CA ARG A 109 2.20 -0.83 -3.96
C ARG A 109 1.16 -1.18 -5.02
N GLY A 110 0.02 -1.75 -4.59
CA GLY A 110 -1.09 -2.06 -5.49
C GLY A 110 -1.63 -0.82 -6.19
N LEU A 111 -1.79 0.27 -5.46
CA LEU A 111 -2.26 1.56 -5.99
C LEU A 111 -1.26 2.17 -6.98
N ARG A 112 0.05 2.11 -6.73
CA ARG A 112 1.08 2.59 -7.67
C ARG A 112 1.04 1.85 -9.01
N LEU A 113 0.73 0.56 -9.01
CA LEU A 113 0.69 -0.27 -10.22
C LEU A 113 -0.62 -0.14 -11.00
N THR A 114 -1.73 0.26 -10.38
CA THR A 114 -3.08 0.20 -10.97
C THR A 114 -3.64 1.58 -11.31
N ASP A 115 -4.64 1.64 -12.17
CA ASP A 115 -5.23 2.87 -12.70
C ASP A 115 -6.62 3.17 -12.13
N GLY A 116 -7.25 2.14 -11.52
CA GLY A 116 -8.53 2.21 -10.84
C GLY A 116 -8.51 1.48 -9.51
N ALA A 117 -9.38 1.88 -8.57
CA ALA A 117 -9.55 1.22 -7.29
C ALA A 117 -11.03 0.90 -7.05
N ILE A 118 -11.32 -0.37 -6.78
CA ILE A 118 -12.62 -0.81 -6.27
C ILE A 118 -12.59 -0.63 -4.76
N ILE A 119 -13.35 0.32 -4.25
CA ILE A 119 -13.42 0.63 -2.82
C ILE A 119 -14.68 -0.03 -2.27
N VAL A 120 -14.49 -1.00 -1.37
CA VAL A 120 -15.60 -1.78 -0.78
C VAL A 120 -15.95 -1.20 0.57
N VAL A 121 -17.22 -0.83 0.75
CA VAL A 121 -17.74 -0.24 2.00
C VAL A 121 -18.93 -1.05 2.46
N ASP A 122 -18.92 -1.48 3.74
CA ASP A 122 -20.09 -2.05 4.40
C ASP A 122 -21.13 -0.95 4.64
N VAL A 123 -22.35 -1.16 4.14
CA VAL A 123 -23.45 -0.17 4.27
C VAL A 123 -23.86 0.10 5.72
N ILE A 124 -23.61 -0.85 6.64
CA ILE A 124 -23.94 -0.70 8.06
C ILE A 124 -22.88 0.08 8.82
N GLU A 125 -21.61 -0.26 8.59
CA GLU A 125 -20.48 0.37 9.28
C GLU A 125 -20.13 1.73 8.66
N GLY A 126 -20.37 1.90 7.34
CA GLY A 126 -20.09 3.16 6.63
C GLY A 126 -18.60 3.35 6.34
N ILE A 127 -18.15 4.61 6.32
CA ILE A 127 -16.77 4.97 6.06
C ILE A 127 -15.97 4.87 7.36
N MET A 128 -15.08 3.89 7.42
CA MET A 128 -14.19 3.66 8.56
C MET A 128 -12.84 4.35 8.33
N VAL A 129 -12.07 4.57 9.40
CA VAL A 129 -10.74 5.23 9.35
C VAL A 129 -9.80 4.58 8.33
N GLN A 130 -9.77 3.26 8.26
CA GLN A 130 -8.93 2.58 7.26
C GLN A 130 -9.43 2.83 5.84
N THR A 131 -10.75 2.89 5.62
CA THR A 131 -11.33 3.26 4.31
C THR A 131 -10.88 4.66 3.90
N GLU A 132 -10.90 5.62 4.82
CA GLU A 132 -10.41 6.98 4.58
C GLU A 132 -8.91 6.98 4.26
N THR A 133 -8.09 6.27 5.05
CA THR A 133 -6.64 6.20 4.83
C THR A 133 -6.28 5.62 3.46
N VAL A 134 -6.86 4.46 3.09
CA VAL A 134 -6.56 3.85 1.78
C VAL A 134 -7.16 4.65 0.62
N THR A 135 -8.28 5.36 0.83
CA THR A 135 -8.86 6.25 -0.19
C THR A 135 -7.98 7.48 -0.38
N ARG A 136 -7.46 8.08 0.71
CA ARG A 136 -6.48 9.18 0.62
C ARG A 136 -5.27 8.76 -0.22
N GLN A 137 -4.69 7.59 0.04
CA GLN A 137 -3.59 7.05 -0.75
C GLN A 137 -3.96 6.84 -2.23
N ALA A 138 -5.17 6.33 -2.50
CA ALA A 138 -5.64 6.19 -3.87
C ALA A 138 -5.75 7.56 -4.57
N MET A 139 -6.19 8.60 -3.86
CA MET A 139 -6.30 9.96 -4.41
C MET A 139 -4.93 10.62 -4.60
N SER A 140 -3.97 10.45 -3.68
CA SER A 140 -2.60 10.96 -3.87
C SER A 140 -1.89 10.34 -5.08
N GLU A 141 -2.19 9.08 -5.40
CA GLU A 141 -1.70 8.38 -6.60
C GLU A 141 -2.58 8.63 -7.85
N LEU A 142 -3.59 9.48 -7.75
CA LEU A 142 -4.59 9.74 -8.80
C LEU A 142 -5.20 8.45 -9.40
N VAL A 143 -5.56 7.49 -8.54
CA VAL A 143 -6.22 6.23 -8.91
C VAL A 143 -7.73 6.42 -8.92
N ARG A 144 -8.39 6.17 -10.06
CA ARG A 144 -9.82 6.41 -10.26
C ARG A 144 -10.69 5.50 -9.36
N PRO A 145 -11.56 6.04 -8.49
CA PRO A 145 -12.40 5.24 -7.61
C PRO A 145 -13.64 4.64 -8.30
N VAL A 146 -13.99 3.42 -7.93
CA VAL A 146 -15.27 2.76 -8.14
C VAL A 146 -15.75 2.29 -6.78
N LEU A 147 -16.90 2.77 -6.33
CA LEU A 147 -17.45 2.39 -5.02
C LEU A 147 -18.35 1.16 -5.14
N PHE A 148 -18.10 0.16 -4.31
CA PHE A 148 -19.01 -0.95 -4.08
C PHE A 148 -19.58 -0.89 -2.66
N VAL A 149 -20.86 -0.54 -2.55
CA VAL A 149 -21.59 -0.56 -1.27
C VAL A 149 -22.08 -1.97 -1.02
N ASN A 150 -21.40 -2.66 -0.13
CA ASN A 150 -21.59 -4.09 0.18
C ASN A 150 -22.50 -4.32 1.37
N LYS A 151 -22.92 -5.57 1.55
CA LYS A 151 -23.73 -6.09 2.66
C LYS A 151 -25.12 -5.43 2.78
N VAL A 152 -25.68 -5.00 1.66
CA VAL A 152 -27.04 -4.44 1.61
C VAL A 152 -28.08 -5.48 2.10
N ASP A 153 -27.79 -6.77 1.96
CA ASP A 153 -28.59 -7.88 2.50
C ASP A 153 -28.78 -7.78 4.03
N ARG A 154 -27.80 -7.27 4.78
CA ARG A 154 -27.88 -7.10 6.24
C ARG A 154 -28.89 -6.03 6.64
N LEU A 155 -29.06 -4.95 5.85
CA LEU A 155 -30.12 -3.97 6.08
C LEU A 155 -31.52 -4.62 6.01
N ILE A 156 -31.68 -5.59 5.12
CA ILE A 156 -32.96 -6.28 4.88
C ILE A 156 -33.15 -7.40 5.90
N LYS A 157 -32.17 -8.30 6.07
CA LYS A 157 -32.26 -9.47 6.95
C LYS A 157 -32.25 -9.11 8.44
N GLU A 158 -31.23 -8.32 8.85
CA GLU A 158 -31.00 -8.04 10.27
C GLU A 158 -31.81 -6.84 10.74
N LYS A 159 -31.80 -5.73 9.99
CA LYS A 159 -32.51 -4.49 10.34
C LYS A 159 -33.95 -4.44 9.85
N ARG A 160 -34.37 -5.38 9.02
CA ARG A 160 -35.74 -5.50 8.46
C ARG A 160 -36.23 -4.20 7.83
N LEU A 161 -35.37 -3.50 7.13
CA LEU A 161 -35.70 -2.24 6.45
C LEU A 161 -36.48 -2.50 5.17
N ASN A 162 -37.42 -1.61 4.86
CA ASN A 162 -38.10 -1.59 3.56
C ASN A 162 -37.22 -0.92 2.48
N ALA A 163 -37.60 -1.07 1.22
CA ALA A 163 -36.86 -0.56 0.07
C ALA A 163 -36.47 0.91 0.19
N LYS A 164 -37.40 1.77 0.64
CA LYS A 164 -37.17 3.21 0.83
C LYS A 164 -36.06 3.47 1.84
N ARG A 165 -36.08 2.80 2.99
CA ARG A 165 -35.06 2.95 4.03
C ARG A 165 -33.71 2.39 3.59
N VAL A 166 -33.70 1.28 2.84
CA VAL A 166 -32.47 0.74 2.22
C VAL A 166 -31.88 1.77 1.28
N ALA A 167 -32.67 2.39 0.41
CA ALA A 167 -32.21 3.46 -0.48
C ALA A 167 -31.65 4.67 0.28
N GLU A 168 -32.29 5.09 1.38
CA GLU A 168 -31.84 6.19 2.23
C GLU A 168 -30.45 5.91 2.82
N GLU A 169 -30.21 4.69 3.36
CA GLU A 169 -28.94 4.28 3.95
C GLU A 169 -27.80 4.20 2.89
N VAL A 170 -28.10 3.59 1.73
CA VAL A 170 -27.16 3.55 0.60
C VAL A 170 -26.78 4.98 0.15
N ASN A 171 -27.78 5.85 -0.04
CA ASN A 171 -27.53 7.24 -0.44
C ASN A 171 -26.74 8.03 0.61
N LYS A 172 -26.93 7.71 1.91
CA LYS A 172 -26.15 8.30 3.00
C LYS A 172 -24.68 7.91 2.84
N THR A 173 -24.39 6.63 2.69
CA THR A 173 -23.02 6.11 2.51
C THR A 173 -22.32 6.72 1.28
N VAL A 174 -23.04 6.86 0.15
CA VAL A 174 -22.51 7.50 -1.08
C VAL A 174 -22.18 8.98 -0.84
N ARG A 175 -23.04 9.72 -0.15
CA ARG A 175 -22.78 11.14 0.18
C ARG A 175 -21.58 11.32 1.10
N GLU A 176 -21.46 10.48 2.13
CA GLU A 176 -20.32 10.47 3.05
C GLU A 176 -19.02 10.19 2.28
N PHE A 177 -19.05 9.21 1.35
CA PHE A 177 -17.91 8.89 0.51
C PHE A 177 -17.51 10.07 -0.41
N ASN A 178 -18.46 10.70 -1.07
CA ASN A 178 -18.19 11.86 -1.92
C ASN A 178 -17.68 13.08 -1.12
N ALA A 179 -18.22 13.29 0.10
CA ALA A 179 -17.72 14.33 0.99
C ALA A 179 -16.25 14.04 1.43
N MET A 180 -15.91 12.78 1.63
CA MET A 180 -14.52 12.37 1.91
C MET A 180 -13.62 12.62 0.70
N LEU A 181 -14.03 12.27 -0.53
CA LEU A 181 -13.26 12.57 -1.74
C LEU A 181 -12.97 14.06 -1.88
N GLY A 182 -13.92 14.93 -1.52
CA GLY A 182 -13.77 16.38 -1.56
C GLY A 182 -12.71 16.96 -0.62
N LYS A 183 -12.21 16.16 0.34
CA LYS A 183 -11.08 16.58 1.19
C LYS A 183 -9.72 16.41 0.49
N TYR A 184 -9.62 15.57 -0.55
CA TYR A 184 -8.37 15.13 -1.16
C TYR A 184 -8.24 15.48 -2.65
N LEU A 185 -9.31 15.90 -3.29
CA LEU A 185 -9.34 16.24 -4.70
C LEU A 185 -9.67 17.71 -4.88
N ASP A 186 -9.10 18.34 -5.91
CA ASP A 186 -9.53 19.65 -6.37
C ASP A 186 -10.96 19.60 -6.98
N ASP A 187 -11.61 20.76 -7.08
CA ASP A 187 -13.01 20.85 -7.52
C ASP A 187 -13.23 20.27 -8.93
N GLU A 188 -12.29 20.46 -9.86
CA GLU A 188 -12.40 19.95 -11.22
C GLU A 188 -12.31 18.44 -11.29
N THR A 189 -11.37 17.85 -10.52
CA THR A 189 -11.20 16.40 -10.42
C THR A 189 -12.35 15.77 -9.65
N LEU A 190 -12.81 16.41 -8.57
CA LEU A 190 -13.96 15.95 -7.79
C LEU A 190 -15.23 15.90 -8.65
N GLU A 191 -15.53 16.95 -9.43
CA GLU A 191 -16.67 16.95 -10.34
C GLU A 191 -16.64 15.75 -11.31
N LYS A 192 -15.45 15.36 -11.80
CA LYS A 192 -15.28 14.22 -12.71
C LYS A 192 -15.33 12.85 -11.98
N TRP A 193 -14.89 12.81 -10.72
CA TRP A 193 -14.63 11.57 -9.98
C TRP A 193 -15.66 11.27 -8.88
N GLU A 194 -16.56 12.20 -8.59
CA GLU A 194 -17.69 11.97 -7.71
C GLU A 194 -18.41 10.66 -8.06
N VAL A 195 -18.72 9.87 -7.05
CA VAL A 195 -19.28 8.53 -7.23
C VAL A 195 -20.80 8.61 -7.33
N SER A 196 -21.36 8.03 -8.41
CA SER A 196 -22.80 7.93 -8.62
C SER A 196 -23.13 6.85 -9.66
N PHE A 197 -24.40 6.44 -9.71
CA PHE A 197 -24.88 5.57 -10.79
C PHE A 197 -24.73 6.25 -12.15
N SER A 198 -25.08 7.52 -12.28
CA SER A 198 -25.01 8.27 -13.54
C SER A 198 -23.60 8.34 -14.13
N LYS A 199 -22.57 8.36 -13.27
CA LYS A 199 -21.16 8.31 -13.68
C LYS A 199 -20.62 6.88 -13.80
N THR A 200 -21.47 5.85 -13.67
CA THR A 200 -21.12 4.42 -13.72
C THR A 200 -20.11 3.97 -12.68
N SER A 201 -19.78 4.81 -11.70
CA SER A 201 -18.76 4.58 -10.67
C SER A 201 -19.30 3.99 -9.38
N LEU A 202 -20.62 3.72 -9.32
CA LEU A 202 -21.32 3.13 -8.17
C LEU A 202 -21.90 1.77 -8.52
N CYS A 203 -21.61 0.79 -7.67
CA CYS A 203 -22.28 -0.49 -7.64
C CYS A 203 -22.70 -0.79 -6.19
N ILE A 204 -23.88 -1.35 -5.99
CA ILE A 204 -24.39 -1.75 -4.66
C ILE A 204 -24.80 -3.21 -4.67
N GLY A 205 -24.75 -3.89 -3.52
CA GLY A 205 -25.23 -5.27 -3.50
C GLY A 205 -24.81 -6.07 -2.26
N SER A 206 -24.82 -7.38 -2.43
CA SER A 206 -24.32 -8.36 -1.47
C SER A 206 -23.28 -9.27 -2.15
N ALA A 207 -22.05 -9.19 -1.73
CA ALA A 207 -21.02 -10.13 -2.16
C ALA A 207 -21.29 -11.56 -1.69
N LEU A 208 -21.92 -11.69 -0.50
CA LEU A 208 -22.30 -12.99 0.08
C LEU A 208 -23.39 -13.68 -0.74
N ASP A 209 -24.49 -12.97 -1.01
CA ASP A 209 -25.63 -13.49 -1.78
C ASP A 209 -25.42 -13.31 -3.32
N LYS A 210 -24.27 -12.74 -3.75
CA LYS A 210 -23.78 -12.66 -5.12
C LYS A 210 -24.65 -11.84 -6.07
N TRP A 211 -25.40 -10.86 -5.58
CA TRP A 211 -26.18 -9.93 -6.41
C TRP A 211 -25.64 -8.50 -6.33
N GLY A 212 -25.82 -7.74 -7.41
CA GLY A 212 -25.36 -6.35 -7.46
C GLY A 212 -26.10 -5.52 -8.52
N LEU A 213 -26.22 -4.23 -8.25
CA LEU A 213 -26.86 -3.23 -9.13
C LEU A 213 -25.87 -2.19 -9.54
N ASP A 214 -25.77 -1.96 -10.83
CA ASP A 214 -25.03 -0.87 -11.47
C ASP A 214 -25.94 -0.07 -12.39
N MET A 215 -25.39 0.94 -13.04
CA MET A 215 -26.13 1.76 -13.99
C MET A 215 -26.70 0.96 -15.17
N SER A 216 -26.04 -0.14 -15.58
CA SER A 216 -26.52 -0.96 -16.70
C SER A 216 -27.80 -1.70 -16.32
N VAL A 217 -27.89 -2.21 -15.10
CA VAL A 217 -29.09 -2.87 -14.56
C VAL A 217 -30.26 -1.87 -14.50
N LEU A 218 -30.00 -0.64 -14.01
CA LEU A 218 -31.04 0.38 -13.91
C LEU A 218 -31.54 0.83 -15.30
N LYS A 219 -30.66 1.02 -16.27
CA LYS A 219 -31.04 1.35 -17.64
C LYS A 219 -31.88 0.25 -18.31
N ASN A 220 -31.53 -1.00 -18.11
CA ASN A 220 -32.30 -2.11 -18.64
C ASN A 220 -33.71 -2.19 -18.03
N ALA A 221 -33.84 -1.88 -16.75
CA ALA A 221 -35.14 -1.86 -16.05
C ALA A 221 -35.99 -0.63 -16.41
N SER A 222 -35.36 0.46 -16.87
CA SER A 222 -36.05 1.70 -17.32
C SER A 222 -36.30 1.75 -18.82
N ASP A 223 -36.34 0.61 -19.51
CA ASP A 223 -36.49 0.48 -20.97
C ASP A 223 -35.45 1.33 -21.76
N GLY A 224 -34.23 1.44 -21.23
CA GLY A 224 -33.13 2.21 -21.83
C GLY A 224 -33.23 3.73 -21.62
N SER A 225 -34.14 4.19 -20.79
CA SER A 225 -34.32 5.62 -20.49
C SER A 225 -33.18 6.17 -19.63
N ASP A 226 -32.60 7.29 -20.04
CA ASP A 226 -31.61 8.06 -19.26
C ASP A 226 -32.25 9.14 -18.37
N ALA A 227 -33.58 9.28 -18.38
CA ALA A 227 -34.28 10.26 -17.54
C ALA A 227 -34.14 9.92 -16.05
N THR A 228 -33.66 10.85 -15.27
CA THR A 228 -33.38 10.66 -13.82
C THR A 228 -34.60 10.12 -13.05
N ALA A 229 -35.80 10.59 -13.39
CA ALA A 229 -37.03 10.12 -12.75
C ALA A 229 -37.30 8.63 -13.03
N ASN A 230 -37.09 8.17 -14.29
CA ASN A 230 -37.29 6.77 -14.67
C ASN A 230 -36.24 5.86 -14.03
N LEU A 231 -35.00 6.31 -13.96
CA LEU A 231 -33.92 5.59 -13.27
C LEU A 231 -34.16 5.48 -11.76
N ALA A 232 -34.67 6.56 -11.15
CA ALA A 232 -35.03 6.54 -9.72
C ALA A 232 -36.22 5.58 -9.44
N SER A 233 -37.22 5.56 -10.32
CA SER A 233 -38.34 4.60 -10.21
C SER A 233 -37.83 3.17 -10.36
N ALA A 234 -37.06 2.88 -11.44
CA ALA A 234 -36.50 1.56 -11.67
C ALA A 234 -35.63 1.07 -10.50
N PHE A 235 -34.85 1.98 -9.87
CA PHE A 235 -34.08 1.66 -8.68
C PHE A 235 -34.98 1.25 -7.51
N MET A 236 -36.05 1.97 -7.27
CA MET A 236 -37.00 1.64 -6.21
C MET A 236 -37.74 0.34 -6.46
N ASP A 237 -38.20 0.09 -7.70
CA ASP A 237 -38.91 -1.10 -8.09
C ASP A 237 -38.00 -2.35 -7.91
N ILE A 238 -36.72 -2.27 -8.30
CA ILE A 238 -35.75 -3.33 -8.08
C ILE A 238 -35.48 -3.56 -6.59
N LEU A 239 -35.36 -2.51 -5.78
CA LEU A 239 -35.17 -2.66 -4.34
C LEU A 239 -36.38 -3.29 -3.66
N GLU A 240 -37.61 -2.97 -4.11
CA GLU A 240 -38.81 -3.63 -3.61
C GLU A 240 -38.83 -5.12 -3.95
N GLU A 241 -38.46 -5.48 -5.18
CA GLU A 241 -38.31 -6.89 -5.60
C GLU A 241 -37.25 -7.62 -4.74
N ILE A 242 -36.10 -6.97 -4.48
CA ILE A 242 -35.06 -7.56 -3.64
C ILE A 242 -35.56 -7.79 -2.22
N VAL A 243 -36.21 -6.81 -1.61
CA VAL A 243 -36.80 -6.93 -0.25
C VAL A 243 -37.82 -8.03 -0.21
N GLU A 244 -38.67 -8.16 -1.24
CA GLU A 244 -39.66 -9.23 -1.36
C GLU A 244 -39.01 -10.62 -1.47
N ALA A 245 -37.95 -10.76 -2.28
CA ALA A 245 -37.21 -12.02 -2.44
C ALA A 245 -36.59 -12.47 -1.09
N TYR A 246 -36.06 -11.54 -0.30
CA TYR A 246 -35.60 -11.87 1.06
C TYR A 246 -36.73 -12.28 2.01
N SER A 247 -37.89 -11.66 1.89
CA SER A 247 -39.07 -12.01 2.75
C SER A 247 -39.63 -13.40 2.44
N LYS A 248 -39.39 -13.86 1.18
CA LYS A 248 -39.82 -15.18 0.69
C LYS A 248 -38.74 -16.25 0.77
N GLU A 249 -37.55 -15.92 1.27
CA GLU A 249 -36.35 -16.78 1.28
C GLU A 249 -35.89 -17.22 -0.13
N GLU A 250 -36.17 -16.41 -1.15
CA GLU A 250 -35.84 -16.66 -2.56
C GLU A 250 -34.60 -15.88 -3.02
N GLN A 251 -33.75 -15.41 -2.09
CA GLN A 251 -32.56 -14.58 -2.41
C GLN A 251 -31.57 -15.24 -3.38
N GLY A 252 -31.59 -16.58 -3.51
CA GLY A 252 -30.77 -17.30 -4.48
C GLY A 252 -31.05 -16.92 -5.93
N SER A 253 -32.29 -16.52 -6.26
CA SER A 253 -32.69 -16.09 -7.61
C SER A 253 -32.08 -14.74 -8.00
N LEU A 254 -31.76 -13.88 -7.01
CA LEU A 254 -31.16 -12.58 -7.25
C LEU A 254 -29.77 -12.67 -7.87
N ALA A 255 -28.98 -13.68 -7.50
CA ALA A 255 -27.65 -13.92 -8.06
C ALA A 255 -27.69 -14.26 -9.57
N GLU A 256 -28.78 -14.88 -10.03
CA GLU A 256 -28.96 -15.19 -11.46
C GLU A 256 -29.49 -13.96 -12.22
N LYS A 257 -30.40 -13.20 -11.62
CA LYS A 257 -31.02 -12.03 -12.24
C LYS A 257 -30.11 -10.82 -12.24
N TYR A 258 -29.39 -10.58 -11.16
CA TYR A 258 -28.52 -9.43 -10.93
C TYR A 258 -27.10 -9.86 -10.50
N PRO A 259 -26.34 -10.59 -11.30
CA PRO A 259 -25.04 -11.13 -10.87
C PRO A 259 -24.05 -10.01 -10.52
N VAL A 260 -23.57 -9.98 -9.26
CA VAL A 260 -22.66 -8.95 -8.72
C VAL A 260 -21.40 -8.78 -9.56
N ALA A 261 -20.83 -9.87 -10.04
CA ALA A 261 -19.61 -9.83 -10.84
C ALA A 261 -19.83 -9.09 -12.15
N LYS A 262 -20.97 -9.28 -12.81
CA LYS A 262 -21.29 -8.55 -14.04
C LYS A 262 -21.48 -7.07 -13.77
N ALA A 263 -22.31 -6.71 -12.78
CA ALA A 263 -22.57 -5.32 -12.41
C ALA A 263 -21.29 -4.56 -12.05
N LEU A 264 -20.43 -5.15 -11.22
CA LEU A 264 -19.21 -4.51 -10.79
C LEU A 264 -18.16 -4.41 -11.90
N LEU A 265 -17.95 -5.48 -12.69
CA LEU A 265 -16.98 -5.45 -13.80
C LEU A 265 -17.45 -4.53 -14.93
N ASP A 266 -18.77 -4.40 -15.18
CA ASP A 266 -19.32 -3.40 -16.08
C ASP A 266 -19.00 -1.98 -15.62
N SER A 267 -19.17 -1.70 -14.30
CA SER A 267 -18.79 -0.41 -13.68
C SER A 267 -17.29 -0.15 -13.81
N VAL A 268 -16.45 -1.14 -13.54
CA VAL A 268 -14.98 -1.04 -13.66
C VAL A 268 -14.56 -0.69 -15.09
N VAL A 269 -15.08 -1.41 -16.08
CA VAL A 269 -14.71 -1.17 -17.49
C VAL A 269 -15.13 0.22 -17.97
N LYS A 270 -16.31 0.71 -17.52
CA LYS A 270 -16.85 2.01 -17.94
C LYS A 270 -16.21 3.19 -17.21
N THR A 271 -15.79 3.00 -15.95
CA THR A 271 -15.28 4.07 -15.10
C THR A 271 -13.76 4.15 -15.10
N CYS A 272 -13.07 3.02 -14.91
CA CYS A 272 -11.62 3.01 -14.83
C CYS A 272 -10.98 3.38 -16.16
N PRO A 273 -9.96 4.24 -16.18
CA PRO A 273 -9.26 4.61 -17.39
C PRO A 273 -8.47 3.41 -17.96
N ASN A 274 -8.24 3.45 -19.24
CA ASN A 274 -7.26 2.56 -19.85
C ASN A 274 -5.83 3.06 -19.56
N PRO A 275 -4.78 2.22 -19.73
CA PRO A 275 -3.40 2.59 -19.41
C PRO A 275 -2.91 3.86 -20.08
N THR A 276 -3.25 4.09 -21.35
CA THR A 276 -2.83 5.29 -22.09
C THR A 276 -3.42 6.57 -21.47
N THR A 277 -4.70 6.55 -21.15
CA THR A 277 -5.35 7.70 -20.49
C THR A 277 -4.81 7.89 -19.08
N ALA A 278 -4.64 6.80 -18.32
CA ALA A 278 -4.17 6.88 -16.94
C ALA A 278 -2.74 7.42 -16.84
N GLN A 279 -1.81 6.93 -17.65
CA GLN A 279 -0.41 7.33 -17.59
C GLN A 279 -0.20 8.80 -17.91
N SER A 280 -1.04 9.40 -18.76
CA SER A 280 -0.90 10.80 -19.14
C SER A 280 -1.01 11.79 -17.95
N TYR A 281 -1.79 11.43 -16.92
CA TYR A 281 -1.97 12.30 -15.74
C TYR A 281 -1.38 11.70 -14.45
N ARG A 282 -1.26 10.38 -14.34
CA ARG A 282 -0.70 9.72 -13.16
C ARG A 282 0.82 9.71 -13.14
N LEU A 283 1.45 9.40 -14.27
CA LEU A 283 2.91 9.26 -14.32
C LEU A 283 3.65 10.52 -13.84
N PRO A 284 3.22 11.77 -14.17
CA PRO A 284 3.84 12.99 -13.66
C PRO A 284 3.82 13.15 -12.13
N VAL A 285 2.99 12.39 -11.41
CA VAL A 285 2.95 12.42 -9.94
C VAL A 285 4.20 11.79 -9.33
N PHE A 286 4.76 10.76 -9.96
CA PHE A 286 5.88 10.00 -9.43
C PHE A 286 7.05 9.82 -10.41
N TRP A 287 7.04 10.56 -11.50
CA TRP A 287 8.15 10.59 -12.45
C TRP A 287 8.19 11.91 -13.22
N THR A 288 9.36 12.52 -13.27
CA THR A 288 9.56 13.79 -13.98
C THR A 288 10.09 13.56 -15.39
N PRO A 289 9.42 14.07 -16.44
CA PRO A 289 9.93 14.01 -17.81
C PRO A 289 11.31 14.63 -17.93
N GLN A 290 12.21 13.95 -18.65
CA GLN A 290 13.62 14.34 -18.80
C GLN A 290 13.91 15.11 -20.10
N GLY A 291 12.89 15.43 -20.90
CA GLY A 291 13.04 16.07 -22.20
C GLY A 291 13.60 15.17 -23.30
N ASN A 292 13.52 13.86 -23.14
CA ASN A 292 14.08 12.87 -24.06
C ASN A 292 13.00 12.14 -24.89
N LYS A 293 13.44 11.34 -25.86
CA LYS A 293 12.56 10.60 -26.79
C LYS A 293 11.65 9.56 -26.09
N HIS A 294 11.97 9.15 -24.85
CA HIS A 294 11.23 8.12 -24.14
C HIS A 294 10.05 8.68 -23.35
N ASP A 295 10.05 10.00 -23.06
CA ASP A 295 9.01 10.68 -22.29
C ASP A 295 7.64 10.47 -22.94
N LYS A 296 7.55 10.66 -24.25
CA LYS A 296 6.31 10.43 -25.01
C LYS A 296 5.84 8.97 -24.92
N SER A 297 6.78 8.01 -25.03
CA SER A 297 6.46 6.57 -24.96
C SER A 297 5.93 6.18 -23.58
N LEU A 298 6.47 6.78 -22.50
CA LEU A 298 6.01 6.59 -21.13
C LEU A 298 4.63 7.20 -20.91
N LEU A 299 4.39 8.44 -21.33
CA LEU A 299 3.12 9.13 -21.13
C LEU A 299 1.98 8.50 -21.95
N GLU A 300 2.25 7.99 -23.15
CA GLU A 300 1.26 7.38 -24.03
C GLU A 300 1.12 5.86 -23.88
N SER A 301 1.86 5.24 -22.94
CA SER A 301 1.89 3.77 -22.80
C SER A 301 2.20 3.05 -24.14
N SER A 302 3.19 3.58 -24.86
CA SER A 302 3.53 3.06 -26.19
C SER A 302 4.23 1.71 -26.08
N SER A 303 3.75 0.71 -26.82
CA SER A 303 4.40 -0.60 -26.93
C SER A 303 5.66 -0.60 -27.81
N SER A 304 5.96 0.51 -28.47
CA SER A 304 7.15 0.68 -29.31
C SER A 304 8.36 1.10 -28.48
N GLY A 305 9.55 0.60 -28.83
CA GLY A 305 10.80 0.96 -28.14
C GLY A 305 11.18 0.01 -26.99
N PRO A 306 12.18 0.39 -26.18
CA PRO A 306 12.68 -0.43 -25.09
C PRO A 306 11.65 -0.53 -23.95
N ALA A 307 11.62 -1.68 -23.29
CA ALA A 307 10.76 -1.86 -22.13
C ALA A 307 11.24 -1.04 -20.93
N ILE A 308 10.28 -0.37 -20.26
CA ILE A 308 10.49 0.37 -19.02
C ILE A 308 9.45 -0.13 -18.03
N LEU A 309 9.90 -0.62 -16.88
CA LEU A 309 9.11 -1.35 -15.91
C LEU A 309 9.27 -0.74 -14.52
N LEU A 310 8.20 -0.80 -13.74
CA LEU A 310 8.24 -0.55 -12.29
C LEU A 310 7.94 -1.87 -11.56
N VAL A 311 8.74 -2.18 -10.56
CA VAL A 311 8.57 -3.35 -9.69
C VAL A 311 7.62 -2.99 -8.55
N GLY A 312 6.48 -3.67 -8.48
CA GLY A 312 5.49 -3.41 -7.45
C GLY A 312 5.48 -4.43 -6.32
N ASP A 313 5.89 -5.66 -6.59
CA ASP A 313 6.01 -6.70 -5.56
C ASP A 313 7.09 -7.70 -5.93
N VAL A 314 7.74 -8.29 -4.93
CA VAL A 314 8.77 -9.32 -5.11
C VAL A 314 8.49 -10.45 -4.14
N GLN A 315 8.45 -11.67 -4.62
CA GLN A 315 8.18 -12.85 -3.81
C GLN A 315 9.22 -13.94 -4.07
N PRO A 316 9.76 -14.56 -3.03
CA PRO A 316 10.60 -15.76 -3.17
C PRO A 316 9.74 -16.94 -3.64
N ASP A 317 10.23 -17.67 -4.63
CA ASP A 317 9.62 -18.90 -5.15
C ASP A 317 10.63 -20.04 -5.11
N ARG A 318 10.22 -21.20 -4.60
CA ARG A 318 11.11 -22.36 -4.41
C ARG A 318 11.78 -22.86 -5.69
N HIS A 319 11.16 -22.64 -6.84
CA HIS A 319 11.62 -23.16 -8.14
C HIS A 319 12.13 -22.06 -9.08
N ALA A 320 11.57 -20.85 -8.98
CA ALA A 320 11.90 -19.75 -9.87
C ALA A 320 12.87 -18.72 -9.27
N GLY A 321 13.24 -18.87 -7.98
CA GLY A 321 14.01 -17.89 -7.23
C GLY A 321 13.15 -16.69 -6.85
N LEU A 322 13.48 -15.49 -7.33
CA LEU A 322 12.62 -14.31 -7.15
C LEU A 322 11.63 -14.17 -8.30
N VAL A 323 10.37 -13.95 -7.97
CA VAL A 323 9.30 -13.60 -8.87
C VAL A 323 8.86 -12.19 -8.55
N ALA A 324 8.99 -11.28 -9.51
CA ALA A 324 8.53 -9.92 -9.35
C ALA A 324 7.25 -9.64 -10.14
N ALA A 325 6.30 -8.97 -9.49
CA ALA A 325 5.16 -8.36 -10.16
C ALA A 325 5.56 -6.97 -10.65
N VAL A 326 5.38 -6.71 -11.92
CA VAL A 326 5.81 -5.46 -12.56
C VAL A 326 4.69 -4.85 -13.38
N ARG A 327 4.71 -3.51 -13.52
CA ARG A 327 3.94 -2.82 -14.54
C ARG A 327 4.86 -2.42 -15.70
N VAL A 328 4.44 -2.73 -16.92
CA VAL A 328 5.13 -2.31 -18.14
C VAL A 328 4.58 -0.93 -18.53
N PHE A 329 5.36 0.13 -18.30
CA PHE A 329 4.94 1.51 -18.62
C PHE A 329 5.19 1.87 -20.09
N ALA A 330 6.28 1.42 -20.68
CA ALA A 330 6.59 1.65 -22.09
C ALA A 330 7.30 0.44 -22.69
N GLY A 331 7.29 0.35 -24.01
CA GLY A 331 7.95 -0.71 -24.78
C GLY A 331 7.21 -2.04 -24.69
N THR A 332 7.91 -3.09 -25.05
CA THR A 332 7.42 -4.47 -24.98
C THR A 332 8.44 -5.33 -24.28
N LEU A 333 8.10 -5.84 -23.11
CA LEU A 333 8.91 -6.75 -22.32
C LEU A 333 8.96 -8.13 -22.96
N LYS A 334 10.16 -8.67 -23.19
CA LYS A 334 10.35 -9.98 -23.84
C LYS A 334 11.02 -10.99 -22.92
N ARG A 335 10.77 -12.26 -23.21
CA ARG A 335 11.52 -13.35 -22.59
C ARG A 335 12.99 -13.26 -22.99
N ALA A 336 13.89 -13.58 -22.05
CA ALA A 336 15.33 -13.56 -22.24
C ALA A 336 15.91 -12.15 -22.54
N GLU A 337 15.18 -11.09 -22.23
CA GLU A 337 15.60 -9.71 -22.39
C GLU A 337 16.54 -9.28 -21.26
N PRO A 338 17.68 -8.62 -21.56
CA PRO A 338 18.51 -8.01 -20.54
C PRO A 338 17.83 -6.74 -20.04
N LEU A 339 17.71 -6.62 -18.72
CA LEU A 339 17.19 -5.47 -18.02
C LEU A 339 18.24 -4.90 -17.07
N ARG A 340 18.39 -3.59 -17.05
CA ARG A 340 19.22 -2.86 -16.10
C ARG A 340 18.35 -2.28 -15.01
N ASN A 341 18.72 -2.51 -13.76
CA ASN A 341 18.12 -1.88 -12.60
C ASN A 341 18.74 -0.49 -12.43
N LEU A 342 17.91 0.57 -12.42
CA LEU A 342 18.41 1.96 -12.34
C LEU A 342 18.95 2.30 -10.94
N ARG A 343 18.43 1.68 -9.87
CA ARG A 343 18.94 1.90 -8.51
C ARG A 343 20.33 1.30 -8.30
N THR A 344 20.52 0.02 -8.70
CA THR A 344 21.79 -0.70 -8.46
C THR A 344 22.79 -0.61 -9.60
N GLY A 345 22.37 -0.14 -10.78
CA GLY A 345 23.17 -0.16 -12.01
C GLY A 345 23.42 -1.56 -12.59
N LYS A 346 23.01 -2.64 -11.90
CA LYS A 346 23.29 -4.03 -12.31
C LYS A 346 22.35 -4.47 -13.42
N GLU A 347 22.87 -5.34 -14.28
CA GLU A 347 22.08 -5.98 -15.34
C GLU A 347 21.65 -7.38 -14.93
N GLY A 348 20.40 -7.72 -15.26
CA GLY A 348 19.83 -9.05 -15.09
C GLY A 348 19.10 -9.48 -16.35
N LYS A 349 18.87 -10.78 -16.52
CA LYS A 349 18.15 -11.31 -17.70
C LYS A 349 16.87 -12.00 -17.26
N THR A 350 15.74 -11.64 -17.90
CA THR A 350 14.46 -12.30 -17.67
C THR A 350 14.53 -13.76 -18.13
N LEU A 351 14.13 -14.70 -17.27
CA LEU A 351 13.98 -16.11 -17.63
C LEU A 351 12.57 -16.40 -18.14
N GLN A 352 11.58 -15.92 -17.41
CA GLN A 352 10.16 -16.00 -17.79
C GLN A 352 9.50 -14.64 -17.62
N VAL A 353 8.57 -14.37 -18.50
CA VAL A 353 7.65 -13.23 -18.45
C VAL A 353 6.22 -13.75 -18.70
N GLY A 354 5.20 -13.09 -18.15
CA GLY A 354 3.82 -13.51 -18.35
C GLY A 354 2.85 -12.74 -17.46
N ILE A 355 1.63 -13.25 -17.36
CA ILE A 355 0.54 -12.67 -16.55
C ILE A 355 0.07 -13.63 -15.47
N PHE A 356 -0.52 -13.07 -14.42
CA PHE A 356 -1.16 -13.84 -13.36
C PHE A 356 -2.57 -14.23 -13.78
N MET A 357 -2.88 -15.54 -13.75
CA MET A 357 -4.20 -16.08 -14.07
C MET A 357 -4.65 -16.99 -12.93
N SER A 358 -5.35 -16.45 -11.95
CA SER A 358 -5.70 -17.17 -10.72
C SER A 358 -4.43 -17.71 -10.01
N LYS A 359 -4.46 -18.91 -9.45
CA LYS A 359 -3.32 -19.58 -8.79
C LYS A 359 -2.16 -19.93 -9.73
N SER A 360 -2.25 -19.61 -11.02
CA SER A 360 -1.22 -19.98 -12.00
C SER A 360 -0.62 -18.78 -12.71
N ARG A 361 0.66 -18.84 -12.94
CA ARG A 361 1.39 -17.92 -13.82
C ARG A 361 1.35 -18.48 -15.23
N VAL A 362 0.92 -17.65 -16.19
CA VAL A 362 0.90 -18.00 -17.62
C VAL A 362 2.09 -17.31 -18.27
N ALA A 363 3.11 -18.12 -18.60
CA ALA A 363 4.26 -17.63 -19.32
C ALA A 363 3.89 -17.29 -20.77
N LEU A 364 4.36 -16.14 -21.24
CA LEU A 364 4.11 -15.60 -22.57
C LEU A 364 5.43 -15.19 -23.22
N PRO A 365 5.51 -15.09 -24.55
CA PRO A 365 6.74 -14.68 -25.23
C PRO A 365 7.08 -13.21 -24.97
N GLU A 366 6.08 -12.36 -24.87
CA GLU A 366 6.21 -10.92 -24.68
C GLU A 366 4.99 -10.29 -24.01
N ILE A 367 5.17 -9.14 -23.35
CA ILE A 367 4.12 -8.36 -22.70
C ILE A 367 4.29 -6.89 -23.13
N PRO A 368 3.34 -6.32 -23.87
CA PRO A 368 3.35 -4.91 -24.27
C PRO A 368 3.09 -3.95 -23.10
N ALA A 369 3.41 -2.67 -23.30
CA ALA A 369 3.10 -1.59 -22.37
C ALA A 369 1.61 -1.56 -21.99
N GLY A 370 1.34 -1.04 -20.78
CA GLY A 370 0.00 -0.92 -20.20
C GLY A 370 -0.46 -2.15 -19.38
N ASN A 371 0.31 -3.22 -19.36
CA ASN A 371 -0.06 -4.46 -18.66
C ASN A 371 0.65 -4.63 -17.33
N LEU A 372 0.03 -5.37 -16.41
CA LEU A 372 0.67 -5.97 -15.26
C LEU A 372 1.24 -7.34 -15.67
N ALA A 373 2.46 -7.61 -15.26
CA ALA A 373 3.19 -8.83 -15.63
C ALA A 373 3.93 -9.42 -14.43
N PHE A 374 4.36 -10.66 -14.55
CA PHE A 374 5.40 -11.21 -13.72
C PHE A 374 6.70 -11.39 -14.52
N ILE A 375 7.82 -11.26 -13.83
CA ILE A 375 9.15 -11.59 -14.34
C ILE A 375 9.88 -12.50 -13.36
N THR A 376 10.78 -13.33 -13.90
CA THR A 376 11.73 -14.13 -13.12
C THR A 376 13.13 -14.01 -13.70
N GLY A 377 14.15 -14.35 -12.91
CA GLY A 377 15.54 -14.41 -13.37
C GLY A 377 16.37 -13.15 -13.14
N VAL A 378 15.76 -12.02 -12.79
CA VAL A 378 16.45 -10.80 -12.38
C VAL A 378 16.83 -10.94 -10.91
N LYS A 379 18.12 -10.81 -10.59
CA LYS A 379 18.66 -10.82 -9.22
C LYS A 379 18.75 -9.40 -8.69
N ASP A 380 18.92 -9.26 -7.38
CA ASP A 380 19.10 -7.96 -6.71
C ASP A 380 17.99 -6.95 -7.08
N ILE A 381 16.75 -7.41 -7.06
CA ILE A 381 15.55 -6.66 -7.37
C ILE A 381 14.75 -6.40 -6.09
N ALA A 382 14.34 -5.15 -5.90
CA ALA A 382 13.50 -4.73 -4.78
C ALA A 382 12.20 -4.07 -5.28
N VAL A 383 11.25 -3.92 -4.38
CA VAL A 383 10.03 -3.16 -4.65
C VAL A 383 10.37 -1.69 -4.87
N GLY A 384 9.75 -1.05 -5.86
CA GLY A 384 10.05 0.33 -6.27
C GLY A 384 11.14 0.44 -7.34
N ASP A 385 11.90 -0.63 -7.61
CA ASP A 385 12.94 -0.58 -8.64
C ASP A 385 12.38 -0.28 -10.02
N THR A 386 13.04 0.65 -10.72
CA THR A 386 12.81 0.91 -12.14
C THR A 386 13.77 0.08 -12.98
N LEU A 387 13.22 -0.81 -13.79
CA LEU A 387 13.98 -1.67 -14.69
C LEU A 387 13.84 -1.19 -16.13
N VAL A 388 14.93 -1.12 -16.85
CA VAL A 388 14.96 -0.65 -18.25
C VAL A 388 15.66 -1.64 -19.16
N ALA A 389 15.09 -1.87 -20.33
CA ALA A 389 15.74 -2.68 -21.38
C ALA A 389 16.82 -1.88 -22.09
N ASN A 390 17.72 -2.59 -22.79
CA ASN A 390 18.78 -1.99 -23.59
C ASN A 390 18.20 -0.98 -24.60
N GLY A 391 18.83 0.21 -24.68
CA GLY A 391 18.38 1.32 -25.52
C GLY A 391 17.54 2.38 -24.80
N ALA A 392 17.14 2.15 -23.55
CA ALA A 392 16.47 3.12 -22.69
C ALA A 392 17.54 3.96 -21.92
N GLN A 393 18.23 4.86 -22.61
CA GLN A 393 19.21 5.76 -22.00
C GLN A 393 18.57 7.08 -21.59
N GLY A 394 19.04 7.69 -20.49
CA GLY A 394 18.58 8.99 -20.01
C GLY A 394 17.21 8.95 -19.34
N ILE A 395 16.83 7.80 -18.76
CA ILE A 395 15.62 7.66 -17.95
C ILE A 395 16.02 7.74 -16.48
N SER A 396 15.36 8.61 -15.73
CA SER A 396 15.46 8.66 -14.26
C SER A 396 14.66 7.54 -13.62
N PRO A 397 15.05 7.04 -12.44
CA PRO A 397 14.21 6.17 -11.64
C PRO A 397 12.84 6.82 -11.37
N MET A 398 11.81 6.01 -11.27
CA MET A 398 10.52 6.46 -10.71
C MET A 398 10.71 6.72 -9.23
N MET A 399 9.99 7.73 -8.70
CA MET A 399 10.07 8.12 -7.29
C MET A 399 9.67 6.96 -6.39
N GLU A 400 10.35 6.82 -5.28
CA GLU A 400 10.03 5.82 -4.27
C GLU A 400 8.61 6.02 -3.72
N LEU A 401 8.02 4.95 -3.25
CA LEU A 401 6.71 4.99 -2.60
C LEU A 401 6.88 5.51 -1.17
N GLU A 402 6.03 6.44 -0.79
CA GLU A 402 5.84 6.77 0.61
C GLU A 402 4.95 5.69 1.25
N TYR A 403 5.46 5.06 2.28
CA TYR A 403 4.72 4.02 3.00
C TYR A 403 3.98 4.64 4.19
N PRO A 404 2.68 4.31 4.36
CA PRO A 404 1.86 4.90 5.42
C PRO A 404 2.23 4.44 6.82
N THR A 405 3.03 3.39 6.93
CA THR A 405 3.44 2.79 8.19
C THR A 405 4.93 2.51 8.18
N GLU A 406 5.60 3.04 9.21
CA GLU A 406 6.98 2.69 9.55
C GLU A 406 7.01 1.50 10.52
N PRO A 407 8.15 0.77 10.63
CA PRO A 407 8.34 -0.16 11.73
C PRO A 407 8.26 0.56 13.08
N VAL A 408 7.36 0.13 13.95
CA VAL A 408 7.14 0.73 15.28
C VAL A 408 7.31 -0.24 16.43
N VAL A 409 7.33 -1.54 16.15
CA VAL A 409 7.47 -2.62 17.13
C VAL A 409 8.67 -3.48 16.78
N THR A 410 9.52 -3.74 17.76
CA THR A 410 10.71 -4.61 17.61
C THR A 410 10.65 -5.76 18.59
N TYR A 411 11.03 -6.93 18.12
CA TYR A 411 11.25 -8.12 18.96
C TYR A 411 12.68 -8.61 18.82
N THR A 412 13.27 -9.04 19.92
CA THR A 412 14.48 -9.87 19.84
C THR A 412 14.09 -11.25 19.35
N ILE A 413 14.91 -11.83 18.49
CA ILE A 413 14.72 -13.17 17.94
C ILE A 413 15.85 -14.06 18.39
N GLU A 414 15.54 -15.13 19.07
CA GLU A 414 16.49 -16.17 19.46
C GLU A 414 16.28 -17.43 18.60
N PRO A 415 17.30 -17.91 17.88
CA PRO A 415 17.20 -19.20 17.20
C PRO A 415 17.06 -20.33 18.23
N LYS A 416 16.11 -21.25 18.04
CA LYS A 416 16.05 -22.44 18.88
C LYS A 416 17.29 -23.33 18.71
N LYS A 417 17.96 -23.25 17.56
CA LYS A 417 19.22 -23.96 17.26
C LYS A 417 20.23 -22.96 16.70
N LEU A 418 21.34 -22.76 17.38
CA LEU A 418 22.42 -21.87 16.95
C LEU A 418 22.95 -22.19 15.54
N SER A 419 22.88 -23.45 15.09
CA SER A 419 23.27 -23.84 13.73
C SER A 419 22.39 -23.21 12.63
N GLN A 420 21.20 -22.68 12.96
CA GLN A 420 20.29 -22.05 12.02
C GLN A 420 20.47 -20.53 11.93
N LEU A 421 21.43 -19.95 12.65
CA LEU A 421 21.63 -18.51 12.68
C LEU A 421 21.83 -17.90 11.28
N GLY A 422 22.69 -18.52 10.46
CA GLY A 422 22.92 -18.06 9.08
C GLY A 422 21.69 -18.18 8.18
N GLU A 423 20.94 -19.28 8.32
CA GLU A 423 19.67 -19.47 7.58
C GLU A 423 18.63 -18.41 7.96
N ILE A 424 18.52 -18.09 9.26
CA ILE A 424 17.62 -17.05 9.77
C ILE A 424 17.98 -15.71 9.17
N GLN A 425 19.25 -15.32 9.22
CA GLN A 425 19.73 -14.04 8.66
C GLN A 425 19.42 -13.95 7.16
N GLU A 426 19.69 -15.00 6.39
CA GLU A 426 19.41 -15.01 4.95
C GLU A 426 17.91 -14.90 4.64
N HIS A 427 17.08 -15.69 5.32
CA HIS A 427 15.63 -15.67 5.09
C HIS A 427 14.96 -14.37 5.53
N ILE A 428 15.35 -13.82 6.68
CA ILE A 428 14.78 -12.55 7.15
C ILE A 428 15.25 -11.39 6.26
N ALA A 429 16.52 -11.37 5.84
CA ALA A 429 17.02 -10.39 4.88
C ALA A 429 16.24 -10.46 3.55
N GLN A 430 15.91 -11.66 3.07
CA GLN A 430 15.04 -11.82 1.90
C GLN A 430 13.62 -11.26 2.15
N TYR A 431 13.05 -11.46 3.34
CA TYR A 431 11.74 -10.89 3.67
C TYR A 431 11.78 -9.38 3.77
N ALA A 432 12.79 -8.80 4.42
CA ALA A 432 12.97 -7.35 4.49
C ALA A 432 13.12 -6.69 3.10
N MET A 433 13.80 -7.37 2.14
CA MET A 433 13.85 -6.91 0.75
C MET A 433 12.47 -6.91 0.07
N THR A 434 11.54 -7.74 0.52
CA THR A 434 10.21 -7.87 -0.08
C THR A 434 9.15 -7.07 0.68
N ASP A 435 9.43 -6.64 1.90
CA ASP A 435 8.52 -5.90 2.75
C ASP A 435 9.23 -4.72 3.45
N PRO A 436 9.09 -3.49 2.95
CA PRO A 436 9.77 -2.32 3.50
C PRO A 436 9.28 -1.92 4.90
N ALA A 437 8.13 -2.43 5.35
CA ALA A 437 7.66 -2.25 6.73
C ALA A 437 8.29 -3.27 7.70
N LEU A 438 9.16 -4.16 7.21
CA LEU A 438 9.90 -5.13 8.02
C LEU A 438 11.38 -4.75 7.98
N ASP A 439 11.97 -4.51 9.15
CA ASP A 439 13.40 -4.22 9.30
C ASP A 439 14.07 -5.31 10.15
N PHE A 440 15.28 -5.66 9.76
CA PHE A 440 16.06 -6.68 10.44
C PHE A 440 17.49 -6.20 10.69
N GLU A 441 17.86 -6.18 11.93
CA GLU A 441 19.18 -5.71 12.37
C GLU A 441 19.79 -6.67 13.38
N MET A 442 21.10 -6.78 13.38
CA MET A 442 21.85 -7.44 14.44
C MET A 442 22.46 -6.36 15.33
N ASN A 443 22.10 -6.35 16.60
CA ASN A 443 22.69 -5.42 17.55
C ASN A 443 24.21 -5.72 17.67
N PRO A 444 25.10 -4.79 17.29
CA PRO A 444 26.52 -5.02 17.27
C PRO A 444 27.14 -5.20 18.65
N GLU A 445 26.49 -4.71 19.72
CA GLU A 445 26.98 -4.77 21.09
C GLU A 445 26.58 -6.08 21.79
N THR A 446 25.32 -6.50 21.60
CA THR A 446 24.77 -7.69 22.29
C THR A 446 24.78 -8.93 21.40
N GLY A 447 24.91 -8.78 20.07
CA GLY A 447 24.78 -9.85 19.09
C GLY A 447 23.35 -10.38 18.94
N GLU A 448 22.36 -9.72 19.54
CA GLU A 448 20.95 -10.08 19.43
C GLU A 448 20.41 -9.74 18.03
N LEU A 449 19.55 -10.59 17.53
CA LEU A 449 18.81 -10.34 16.29
C LEU A 449 17.53 -9.57 16.63
N LEU A 450 17.34 -8.44 15.98
CA LEU A 450 16.19 -7.55 16.13
C LEU A 450 15.33 -7.64 14.88
N LEU A 451 14.02 -7.91 15.04
CA LEU A 451 13.04 -7.88 13.99
C LEU A 451 12.02 -6.80 14.31
N SER A 452 11.95 -5.79 13.43
CA SER A 452 11.03 -4.66 13.57
C SER A 452 9.94 -4.73 12.50
N GLY A 453 8.72 -4.34 12.86
CA GLY A 453 7.58 -4.35 11.95
C GLY A 453 6.54 -3.29 12.29
N ALA A 454 5.55 -3.12 11.40
CA ALA A 454 4.48 -2.15 11.52
C ALA A 454 3.52 -2.39 12.70
N GLY A 455 3.51 -3.63 13.24
CA GLY A 455 2.66 -4.01 14.37
C GLY A 455 2.91 -5.44 14.84
N GLU A 456 2.20 -5.83 15.92
CA GLU A 456 2.33 -7.16 16.53
C GLU A 456 1.95 -8.28 15.53
N LEU A 457 0.84 -8.11 14.81
CA LEU A 457 0.38 -9.09 13.82
C LEU A 457 1.39 -9.26 12.68
N HIS A 458 2.03 -8.18 12.24
CA HIS A 458 3.05 -8.22 11.19
C HIS A 458 4.24 -9.11 11.59
N ILE A 459 4.73 -8.95 12.82
CA ILE A 459 5.82 -9.77 13.39
C ILE A 459 5.39 -11.23 13.53
N GLU A 460 4.20 -11.48 14.11
CA GLU A 460 3.69 -12.86 14.27
C GLU A 460 3.62 -13.60 12.93
N VAL A 461 3.08 -12.95 11.89
CA VAL A 461 2.98 -13.53 10.55
C VAL A 461 4.36 -13.81 9.97
N SER A 462 5.31 -12.90 10.17
CA SER A 462 6.70 -13.10 9.68
C SER A 462 7.38 -14.27 10.33
N ILE A 463 7.21 -14.44 11.64
CA ILE A 463 7.73 -15.60 12.39
C ILE A 463 7.04 -16.90 11.96
N GLU A 464 5.73 -16.88 11.75
CA GLU A 464 5.01 -18.06 11.27
C GLU A 464 5.48 -18.50 9.87
N LYS A 465 5.79 -17.54 8.98
CA LYS A 465 6.42 -17.83 7.68
C LYS A 465 7.77 -18.53 7.82
N LEU A 466 8.63 -18.08 8.75
CA LEU A 466 9.90 -18.74 9.06
C LEU A 466 9.69 -20.16 9.58
N ALA A 467 8.78 -20.34 10.53
CA ALA A 467 8.47 -21.64 11.11
C ALA A 467 8.01 -22.68 10.05
N ARG A 468 7.23 -22.26 9.06
CA ARG A 468 6.80 -23.11 7.94
C ARG A 468 7.92 -23.48 6.97
N GLN A 469 9.03 -22.76 7.01
CA GLN A 469 10.26 -23.13 6.29
C GLN A 469 11.18 -24.02 7.10
N GLY A 470 10.75 -24.42 8.31
CA GLY A 470 11.51 -25.27 9.21
C GLY A 470 12.46 -24.49 10.13
N ILE A 471 12.35 -23.16 10.15
CA ILE A 471 13.16 -22.25 10.98
C ILE A 471 12.34 -21.84 12.18
N GLU A 472 12.63 -22.43 13.33
CA GLU A 472 11.95 -22.11 14.57
C GLU A 472 12.74 -21.09 15.38
N VAL A 473 12.11 -19.98 15.69
CA VAL A 473 12.65 -18.90 16.52
C VAL A 473 11.81 -18.69 17.78
N LYS A 474 12.40 -18.12 18.80
CA LYS A 474 11.74 -17.68 20.02
C LYS A 474 11.72 -16.16 20.02
N LEU A 475 10.56 -15.58 20.23
CA LEU A 475 10.42 -14.14 20.39
C LEU A 475 10.75 -13.74 21.83
N GLY A 476 11.52 -12.69 21.97
CA GLY A 476 11.74 -11.99 23.24
C GLY A 476 10.56 -11.08 23.59
N LYS A 477 10.81 -10.10 24.45
CA LYS A 477 9.82 -9.09 24.78
C LYS A 477 9.69 -8.06 23.66
N PRO A 478 8.47 -7.56 23.36
CA PRO A 478 8.30 -6.46 22.43
C PRO A 478 8.94 -5.17 22.97
N MET A 479 9.59 -4.46 22.09
CA MET A 479 10.14 -3.12 22.34
C MET A 479 9.53 -2.17 21.33
N VAL A 480 9.30 -0.93 21.74
CA VAL A 480 8.81 0.12 20.85
C VAL A 480 9.99 0.94 20.38
N LEU A 481 10.07 1.14 19.07
CA LEU A 481 11.08 2.00 18.48
C LEU A 481 10.72 3.46 18.76
N LEU A 482 11.55 4.10 19.55
CA LEU A 482 11.52 5.54 19.72
C LEU A 482 12.19 6.21 18.51
N LYS A 483 11.87 7.47 18.29
CA LYS A 483 12.53 8.32 17.31
C LYS A 483 13.14 9.53 18.02
N GLU A 484 14.08 10.18 17.35
CA GLU A 484 14.67 11.42 17.84
C GLU A 484 14.38 12.53 16.82
N GLN A 485 13.89 13.67 17.27
CA GLN A 485 13.58 14.81 16.42
C GLN A 485 14.01 16.11 17.06
N MET A 486 14.57 17.00 16.25
CA MET A 486 14.87 18.37 16.68
C MET A 486 13.59 19.15 16.97
N THR A 487 13.64 20.11 17.86
CA THR A 487 12.51 21.01 18.17
C THR A 487 12.63 22.37 17.50
N VAL A 488 13.83 22.75 17.09
CA VAL A 488 14.15 23.99 16.37
C VAL A 488 15.29 23.72 15.40
N ASP A 489 15.49 24.59 14.43
CA ASP A 489 16.64 24.52 13.53
C ASP A 489 17.95 24.57 14.30
N GLY A 490 18.89 23.75 13.88
CA GLY A 490 20.25 23.75 14.42
C GLY A 490 21.08 24.92 13.89
N SER A 491 22.10 25.28 14.67
CA SER A 491 23.10 26.26 14.25
C SER A 491 24.15 25.62 13.34
N SER A 492 24.78 26.43 12.48
CA SER A 492 25.92 25.97 11.69
C SER A 492 27.09 25.59 12.59
N CYS A 493 27.60 24.38 12.44
CA CYS A 493 28.74 23.86 13.17
C CYS A 493 29.87 23.52 12.20
N THR A 494 31.09 23.95 12.56
CA THR A 494 32.29 23.65 11.74
C THR A 494 33.22 22.73 12.54
N GLU A 495 33.61 21.62 11.88
CA GLU A 495 34.53 20.64 12.44
C GLU A 495 35.59 20.22 11.41
N GLY A 496 36.75 19.85 11.91
CA GLY A 496 37.93 19.44 11.14
C GLY A 496 39.16 20.29 11.46
N GLU A 497 40.31 19.81 11.11
CA GLU A 497 41.63 20.45 11.30
C GLU A 497 42.36 20.52 9.94
N GLU A 498 43.47 21.25 9.89
CA GLU A 498 44.32 21.32 8.66
C GLU A 498 44.85 19.94 8.19
N SER A 499 44.90 18.96 9.10
CA SER A 499 45.29 17.57 8.84
C SER A 499 44.17 16.68 8.34
N THR A 500 42.90 17.13 8.43
CA THR A 500 41.68 16.39 8.04
C THR A 500 40.82 17.24 7.11
N SER A 501 39.73 16.65 6.59
CA SER A 501 38.70 17.43 5.89
C SER A 501 37.95 18.35 6.86
N ILE A 502 37.50 19.51 6.37
CA ILE A 502 36.76 20.52 7.17
C ILE A 502 35.35 20.64 6.59
N PHE A 503 34.36 20.47 7.47
CA PHE A 503 32.96 20.60 7.11
C PHE A 503 32.26 21.66 7.96
N THR A 504 31.43 22.49 7.32
CA THR A 504 30.43 23.32 8.00
C THR A 504 29.07 22.77 7.65
N VAL A 505 28.32 22.39 8.69
CA VAL A 505 27.04 21.70 8.55
C VAL A 505 25.97 22.44 9.30
N ARG A 506 24.77 22.55 8.73
CA ARG A 506 23.57 23.04 9.38
C ARG A 506 22.47 22.02 9.26
N ALA A 507 21.87 21.65 10.39
CA ALA A 507 20.67 20.82 10.45
C ALA A 507 19.42 21.70 10.50
N ILE A 508 18.42 21.44 9.70
CA ILE A 508 17.13 22.13 9.74
C ILE A 508 15.99 21.13 9.89
N LEU A 509 14.91 21.56 10.54
CA LEU A 509 13.66 20.82 10.57
C LEU A 509 13.01 20.85 9.19
N ILE A 510 12.44 19.72 8.79
CA ILE A 510 11.68 19.61 7.56
C ILE A 510 10.25 19.22 7.88
N GLU A 511 9.29 19.98 7.35
CA GLU A 511 7.88 19.62 7.34
C GLU A 511 7.57 18.76 6.12
N GLU A 512 6.54 17.94 6.18
CA GLU A 512 6.09 17.14 5.03
C GLU A 512 5.78 18.04 3.82
N GLY A 513 6.33 17.67 2.64
CA GLY A 513 6.08 18.38 1.39
C GLY A 513 7.01 19.54 1.07
N ILE A 514 8.08 19.77 1.87
CA ILE A 514 9.10 20.78 1.52
C ILE A 514 9.90 20.33 0.29
N ASN A 515 10.11 21.28 -0.63
CA ASN A 515 11.01 21.09 -1.77
C ASN A 515 12.47 21.18 -1.31
N VAL A 516 13.10 20.03 -1.06
CA VAL A 516 14.50 19.96 -0.61
C VAL A 516 15.52 20.49 -1.62
N GLU A 517 15.17 20.55 -2.90
CA GLU A 517 16.05 21.07 -3.96
C GLU A 517 16.30 22.59 -3.83
N GLU A 518 15.47 23.32 -3.08
CA GLU A 518 15.68 24.75 -2.81
C GLU A 518 16.93 25.02 -1.96
N TYR A 519 17.38 24.01 -1.19
CA TYR A 519 18.54 24.13 -0.31
C TYR A 519 19.86 23.69 -0.95
N GLY A 520 19.83 23.04 -2.11
CA GLY A 520 21.01 22.58 -2.83
C GLY A 520 20.84 21.25 -3.54
N THR A 521 21.94 20.59 -3.82
CA THR A 521 21.94 19.29 -4.52
C THR A 521 21.71 18.16 -3.52
N LEU A 522 20.68 17.35 -3.71
CA LEU A 522 20.43 16.17 -2.88
C LEU A 522 21.52 15.12 -3.11
N LEU A 523 22.23 14.74 -2.04
CA LEU A 523 23.28 13.72 -2.06
C LEU A 523 22.79 12.36 -1.60
N ASP A 524 21.90 12.31 -0.58
CA ASP A 524 21.34 11.09 -0.02
C ASP A 524 20.00 11.38 0.69
N SER A 525 19.19 10.36 0.89
CA SER A 525 17.93 10.48 1.62
C SER A 525 17.62 9.20 2.38
N GLU A 526 16.92 9.34 3.51
CA GLU A 526 16.28 8.28 4.28
C GLU A 526 14.76 8.54 4.27
N PRO A 527 14.02 8.02 3.26
CA PRO A 527 12.62 8.39 3.04
C PRO A 527 11.69 8.05 4.21
N LEU A 528 11.92 6.90 4.88
CA LEU A 528 11.10 6.45 6.01
C LEU A 528 11.18 7.37 7.24
N GLY A 529 12.29 8.11 7.40
CA GLY A 529 12.46 9.09 8.47
C GLY A 529 12.31 10.54 8.00
N GLY A 530 12.10 10.78 6.71
CA GLY A 530 12.07 12.13 6.15
C GLY A 530 13.40 12.87 6.38
N CYS A 531 14.56 12.16 6.24
CA CYS A 531 15.87 12.72 6.47
C CYS A 531 16.62 12.89 5.15
N TYR A 532 17.27 14.04 4.96
CA TYR A 532 17.92 14.41 3.71
C TYR A 532 19.33 14.93 3.94
N LEU A 533 20.25 14.59 3.04
CA LEU A 533 21.60 15.15 2.97
C LEU A 533 21.74 16.01 1.73
N ILE A 534 22.03 17.28 1.90
CA ILE A 534 22.01 18.30 0.84
C ILE A 534 23.38 18.99 0.77
N ASP A 535 23.94 19.09 -0.41
CA ASP A 535 25.13 19.90 -0.68
C ASP A 535 24.74 21.29 -1.19
N SER A 536 24.92 22.31 -0.38
CA SER A 536 24.81 23.71 -0.79
C SER A 536 26.19 24.33 -1.08
N SER A 537 27.28 23.64 -0.76
CA SER A 537 28.65 24.12 -0.97
C SER A 537 29.06 24.06 -2.44
N GLY A 538 28.53 23.14 -3.21
CA GLY A 538 28.95 22.82 -4.58
C GLY A 538 30.38 22.26 -4.67
N GLN A 539 30.95 21.80 -3.55
CA GLN A 539 32.35 21.34 -3.45
C GLN A 539 32.45 19.80 -3.47
N ILE A 540 31.33 19.08 -3.41
CA ILE A 540 31.30 17.63 -3.43
C ILE A 540 31.25 17.13 -4.88
N ASN A 541 32.19 16.25 -5.24
CA ASN A 541 32.15 15.62 -6.55
C ASN A 541 31.11 14.49 -6.58
N PRO A 542 30.06 14.58 -7.39
CA PRO A 542 29.00 13.56 -7.44
C PRO A 542 29.44 12.19 -7.97
N TYR A 543 30.69 12.08 -8.45
CA TYR A 543 31.27 10.83 -8.97
C TYR A 543 32.52 10.40 -8.19
N GLY A 544 32.85 11.05 -7.07
CA GLY A 544 34.01 10.74 -6.26
C GLY A 544 33.75 9.58 -5.27
N GLU A 545 34.80 8.86 -4.90
CA GLU A 545 34.73 7.80 -3.86
C GLU A 545 34.35 8.39 -2.50
N GLU A 546 34.70 9.63 -2.25
CA GLU A 546 34.37 10.39 -1.04
C GLU A 546 32.87 10.56 -0.82
N LEU A 547 32.06 10.55 -1.87
CA LEU A 547 30.61 10.66 -1.76
C LEU A 547 30.00 9.49 -0.98
N GLU A 548 30.49 8.26 -1.17
CA GLU A 548 30.02 7.12 -0.42
C GLU A 548 30.38 7.22 1.09
N TRP A 549 31.54 7.77 1.41
CA TRP A 549 31.94 8.02 2.80
C TRP A 549 31.04 9.09 3.47
N ILE A 550 30.70 10.13 2.73
CA ILE A 550 29.79 11.20 3.18
C ILE A 550 28.38 10.63 3.41
N ARG A 551 27.87 9.82 2.50
CA ARG A 551 26.58 9.13 2.63
C ARG A 551 26.56 8.21 3.84
N GLU A 552 27.59 7.40 4.03
CA GLU A 552 27.67 6.49 5.19
C GLU A 552 27.76 7.25 6.52
N ALA A 553 28.45 8.39 6.55
CA ALA A 553 28.47 9.27 7.72
C ALA A 553 27.07 9.81 8.04
N PHE A 554 26.33 10.23 7.03
CA PHE A 554 24.93 10.67 7.19
C PHE A 554 24.02 9.53 7.67
N ARG A 555 24.07 8.36 7.03
CA ARG A 555 23.29 7.18 7.43
C ARG A 555 23.60 6.75 8.85
N THR A 556 24.85 6.84 9.27
CA THR A 556 25.27 6.56 10.66
C THR A 556 24.61 7.53 11.63
N LEU A 557 24.59 8.82 11.32
CA LEU A 557 23.92 9.83 12.15
C LEU A 557 22.41 9.58 12.23
N VAL A 558 21.76 9.32 11.10
CA VAL A 558 20.30 9.11 11.06
C VAL A 558 19.90 7.88 11.83
N ARG A 559 20.68 6.81 11.78
CA ARG A 559 20.42 5.57 12.53
C ARG A 559 20.57 5.72 14.03
N SER A 560 21.45 6.61 14.47
CA SER A 560 21.74 6.81 15.89
C SER A 560 21.93 8.30 16.17
N GLY A 561 20.85 8.95 16.56
CA GLY A 561 20.80 10.36 16.90
C GLY A 561 21.71 10.71 18.09
N PRO A 562 22.15 11.97 18.19
CA PRO A 562 23.18 12.35 19.14
C PRO A 562 22.70 12.50 20.59
N ALA A 563 21.38 12.60 20.86
CA ALA A 563 20.85 12.83 22.19
C ALA A 563 20.41 11.55 22.91
N SER A 564 19.56 10.75 22.27
CA SER A 564 19.01 9.52 22.85
C SER A 564 19.56 8.24 22.22
N GLY A 565 20.27 8.36 21.10
CA GLY A 565 20.72 7.21 20.31
C GLY A 565 19.66 6.61 19.40
N GLU A 566 18.46 7.20 19.38
CA GLU A 566 17.35 6.73 18.57
C GLU A 566 17.43 7.26 17.13
N ARG A 567 16.73 6.64 16.18
CA ARG A 567 16.71 7.10 14.79
C ARG A 567 16.16 8.52 14.68
N LEU A 568 16.89 9.36 13.92
CA LEU A 568 16.46 10.73 13.61
C LEU A 568 15.33 10.72 12.59
N ARG A 569 14.48 11.76 12.66
CA ARG A 569 13.42 12.00 11.69
C ARG A 569 13.23 13.48 11.36
N HIS A 570 12.63 13.76 10.20
CA HIS A 570 12.18 15.06 9.71
C HIS A 570 13.27 16.13 9.80
N LEU A 571 14.44 15.84 9.21
CA LEU A 571 15.54 16.79 9.18
C LEU A 571 16.27 16.80 7.84
N ALA A 572 16.80 17.95 7.44
CA ALA A 572 17.81 18.03 6.42
C ALA A 572 19.15 18.47 7.00
N ILE A 573 20.17 17.75 6.62
CA ILE A 573 21.58 18.09 6.85
C ILE A 573 22.09 18.83 5.62
N ILE A 574 22.40 20.12 5.80
CA ILE A 574 22.91 20.99 4.74
C ILE A 574 24.42 21.13 4.92
N LEU A 575 25.17 20.70 3.93
CA LEU A 575 26.62 20.92 3.85
C LEU A 575 26.84 22.33 3.30
N GLU A 576 27.03 23.31 4.19
CA GLU A 576 27.27 24.72 3.81
C GLU A 576 28.70 24.91 3.28
N LYS A 577 29.66 24.12 3.75
CA LYS A 577 31.05 24.13 3.31
C LYS A 577 31.65 22.74 3.44
N ALA A 578 32.40 22.32 2.40
CA ALA A 578 33.12 21.05 2.39
C ALA A 578 34.51 21.28 1.81
N GLN A 579 35.54 21.30 2.64
CA GLN A 579 36.94 21.34 2.20
C GLN A 579 37.52 19.94 2.37
N LEU A 580 37.46 19.17 1.29
CA LEU A 580 38.00 17.82 1.26
C LEU A 580 39.53 17.89 1.11
N ARG A 581 40.22 17.21 2.00
CA ARG A 581 41.64 16.97 1.83
C ARG A 581 41.81 15.64 1.11
N PHE A 582 42.33 15.68 -0.12
CA PHE A 582 42.53 14.49 -0.95
C PHE A 582 44.00 14.42 -1.36
N GLU A 583 44.80 13.65 -0.63
CA GLU A 583 46.11 13.20 -1.07
C GLU A 583 45.99 11.69 -1.40
N ALA A 584 46.03 11.34 -2.67
CA ALA A 584 45.58 10.06 -3.25
C ALA A 584 46.18 8.75 -2.67
N GLN A 585 47.07 8.79 -1.72
CA GLN A 585 47.66 7.61 -1.04
C GLN A 585 47.69 7.67 0.49
N GLU A 586 47.28 8.80 1.12
CA GLU A 586 47.36 8.99 2.56
C GLU A 586 46.02 9.30 3.23
N THR A 587 44.96 9.65 2.50
CA THR A 587 43.69 10.04 3.07
C THR A 587 42.86 8.80 3.45
N SER A 588 42.64 8.61 4.74
CA SER A 588 41.78 7.58 5.26
C SER A 588 40.31 8.04 5.19
N TRP A 589 39.38 7.12 4.96
CA TRP A 589 37.95 7.40 5.07
C TRP A 589 37.59 8.11 6.39
N ARG A 590 38.32 7.83 7.48
CA ARG A 590 38.14 8.46 8.80
C ARG A 590 38.45 9.96 8.83
N ASP A 591 39.32 10.42 7.93
CA ASP A 591 39.69 11.84 7.83
C ASP A 591 38.58 12.67 7.19
N VAL A 592 37.61 12.01 6.55
CA VAL A 592 36.39 12.60 6.00
C VAL A 592 35.21 12.38 6.93
N THR A 593 34.97 11.14 7.35
CA THR A 593 33.74 10.77 8.10
C THR A 593 33.72 11.32 9.53
N ASN A 594 34.84 11.27 10.25
CA ASN A 594 34.87 11.70 11.66
C ASN A 594 34.56 13.21 11.86
N PRO A 595 35.23 14.15 11.13
CA PRO A 595 34.85 15.55 11.24
C PRO A 595 33.42 15.83 10.79
N LEU A 596 32.97 15.16 9.72
CA LEU A 596 31.61 15.32 9.23
C LEU A 596 30.56 14.85 10.26
N ILE A 597 30.72 13.67 10.87
CA ILE A 597 29.83 13.17 11.92
C ILE A 597 29.83 14.13 13.13
N ARG A 598 30.98 14.67 13.52
CA ARG A 598 31.03 15.64 14.65
C ARG A 598 30.30 16.93 14.31
N ALA A 599 30.48 17.46 13.09
CA ALA A 599 29.79 18.67 12.65
C ALA A 599 28.27 18.46 12.59
N MET A 600 27.82 17.34 12.04
CA MET A 600 26.41 16.99 12.00
C MET A 600 25.81 16.82 13.39
N ARG A 601 26.49 16.07 14.29
CA ARG A 601 26.04 15.87 15.68
C ARG A 601 25.96 17.21 16.45
N CYS A 602 26.95 18.07 16.29
CA CYS A 602 26.95 19.42 16.90
C CYS A 602 25.74 20.22 16.44
N SER A 603 25.46 20.26 15.16
CA SER A 603 24.32 21.00 14.61
C SER A 603 22.99 20.43 15.09
N VAL A 604 22.80 19.11 15.04
CA VAL A 604 21.58 18.44 15.54
C VAL A 604 21.36 18.70 17.03
N LEU A 605 22.40 18.58 17.86
CA LEU A 605 22.30 18.88 19.32
C LEU A 605 21.89 20.32 19.61
N SER A 606 22.38 21.28 18.81
CA SER A 606 21.97 22.68 18.93
C SER A 606 20.48 22.89 18.62
N GLY A 607 19.88 22.00 17.82
CA GLY A 607 18.44 21.95 17.50
C GLY A 607 17.57 21.34 18.62
N LYS A 608 18.16 21.03 19.79
CA LYS A 608 17.46 20.47 20.97
C LYS A 608 16.62 19.25 20.66
N PRO A 609 17.24 18.16 20.19
CA PRO A 609 16.54 16.95 19.86
C PRO A 609 15.86 16.30 21.09
N GLN A 610 14.72 15.66 20.86
CA GLN A 610 13.91 14.99 21.88
C GLN A 610 13.49 13.61 21.39
N ALA A 611 13.34 12.67 22.33
CA ALA A 611 12.83 11.35 22.06
C ALA A 611 11.29 11.38 21.92
N LEU A 612 10.81 10.73 20.89
CA LEU A 612 9.40 10.61 20.55
C LEU A 612 8.96 9.14 20.61
N GLU A 613 7.77 8.87 21.14
CA GLU A 613 7.13 7.55 21.11
C GLU A 613 5.97 7.53 20.09
N PRO A 614 5.81 6.42 19.34
CA PRO A 614 4.71 6.27 18.39
C PRO A 614 3.39 6.03 19.11
N TRP A 615 2.30 6.57 18.53
CA TRP A 615 0.93 6.38 18.97
C TRP A 615 0.09 5.73 17.88
N VAL A 616 -0.98 5.05 18.29
CA VAL A 616 -1.99 4.47 17.40
C VAL A 616 -3.32 5.15 17.67
N ARG A 617 -3.97 5.64 16.63
CA ARG A 617 -5.36 6.10 16.69
C ARG A 617 -6.29 4.94 16.40
N LEU A 618 -7.28 4.77 17.26
CA LEU A 618 -8.24 3.69 17.24
C LEU A 618 -9.64 4.24 16.99
N GLU A 619 -10.38 3.57 16.17
CA GLU A 619 -11.80 3.78 15.96
C GLU A 619 -12.52 2.49 16.28
N ILE A 620 -13.28 2.48 17.37
CA ILE A 620 -13.92 1.27 17.89
C ILE A 620 -15.45 1.45 17.80
N SER A 621 -16.12 0.54 17.12
CA SER A 621 -17.58 0.50 17.03
C SER A 621 -18.12 -0.66 17.83
N ALA A 622 -19.05 -0.39 18.77
CA ALA A 622 -19.63 -1.39 19.64
C ALA A 622 -21.06 -1.01 20.05
N PRO A 623 -21.90 -1.99 20.48
CA PRO A 623 -23.16 -1.72 21.16
C PRO A 623 -22.97 -0.89 22.44
N GLU A 624 -23.99 -0.10 22.81
CA GLU A 624 -23.97 0.82 23.96
C GLU A 624 -23.51 0.15 25.26
N GLU A 625 -23.91 -1.09 25.51
CA GLU A 625 -23.57 -1.84 26.71
C GLU A 625 -22.07 -2.06 26.93
N TYR A 626 -21.26 -2.03 25.87
CA TYR A 626 -19.80 -2.24 25.93
C TYR A 626 -18.98 -0.94 25.96
N VAL A 627 -19.60 0.22 25.71
CA VAL A 627 -18.88 1.51 25.59
C VAL A 627 -18.12 1.85 26.87
N GLY A 628 -18.75 1.69 28.03
CA GLY A 628 -18.12 1.97 29.32
C GLY A 628 -16.93 1.06 29.63
N GLU A 629 -17.02 -0.22 29.27
CA GLU A 629 -15.94 -1.18 29.45
C GLU A 629 -14.78 -0.91 28.50
N LEU A 630 -15.06 -0.58 27.24
CA LEU A 630 -14.04 -0.20 26.25
C LEU A 630 -13.29 1.06 26.68
N ALA A 631 -13.99 2.09 27.15
CA ALA A 631 -13.35 3.30 27.66
C ALA A 631 -12.47 3.01 28.90
N ALA A 632 -12.90 2.12 29.78
CA ALA A 632 -12.10 1.70 30.95
C ALA A 632 -10.85 0.90 30.55
N ILE A 633 -10.95 0.03 29.53
CA ILE A 633 -9.80 -0.71 28.97
C ILE A 633 -8.76 0.28 28.42
N LEU A 634 -9.20 1.23 27.60
CA LEU A 634 -8.32 2.24 27.01
C LEU A 634 -7.65 3.09 28.07
N ALA A 635 -8.42 3.62 29.05
CA ALA A 635 -7.86 4.43 30.14
C ALA A 635 -6.82 3.67 30.98
N ARG A 636 -7.08 2.38 31.31
CA ARG A 636 -6.11 1.54 32.03
C ARG A 636 -4.80 1.35 31.27
N ARG A 637 -4.85 1.40 29.94
CA ARG A 637 -3.73 1.27 29.03
C ARG A 637 -3.15 2.64 28.56
N LYS A 638 -3.42 3.71 29.33
CA LYS A 638 -3.01 5.08 29.01
C LYS A 638 -3.50 5.59 27.65
N GLY A 639 -4.53 4.97 27.12
CA GLY A 639 -5.21 5.46 25.93
C GLY A 639 -6.12 6.63 26.28
N ARG A 640 -6.35 7.49 25.31
CA ARG A 640 -7.22 8.68 25.41
C ARG A 640 -8.42 8.49 24.50
N VAL A 641 -9.61 8.69 25.05
CA VAL A 641 -10.86 8.70 24.27
C VAL A 641 -11.18 10.16 23.96
N HIS A 642 -11.19 10.53 22.68
CA HIS A 642 -11.48 11.90 22.24
C HIS A 642 -12.96 12.15 22.10
N GLU A 643 -13.65 11.21 21.42
CA GLU A 643 -15.08 11.35 21.14
C GLU A 643 -15.81 10.01 21.27
N ILE A 644 -17.06 10.08 21.70
CA ILE A 644 -18.00 8.95 21.69
C ILE A 644 -19.26 9.41 20.99
N ASN A 645 -19.48 8.91 19.79
CA ASN A 645 -20.60 9.28 18.93
C ASN A 645 -21.58 8.13 18.78
N SER A 646 -22.89 8.43 18.90
CA SER A 646 -23.92 7.45 18.60
C SER A 646 -24.16 7.43 17.09
N GLU A 647 -23.83 6.32 16.46
CA GLU A 647 -24.07 6.11 15.04
C GLU A 647 -25.07 4.96 14.83
N ARG A 648 -26.29 5.30 14.40
CA ARG A 648 -27.32 4.31 14.06
C ARG A 648 -27.68 3.37 15.25
N THR A 649 -27.04 2.18 15.30
CA THR A 649 -27.27 1.16 16.34
C THR A 649 -26.02 0.83 17.14
N LEU A 650 -24.91 1.45 16.80
CA LEU A 650 -23.61 1.28 17.43
C LEU A 650 -23.11 2.61 17.97
N TYR A 651 -22.24 2.56 18.93
CA TYR A 651 -21.47 3.70 19.40
C TYR A 651 -20.06 3.60 18.86
N ARG A 652 -19.56 4.71 18.37
CA ARG A 652 -18.21 4.86 17.83
C ARG A 652 -17.36 5.63 18.82
N LEU A 653 -16.28 5.00 19.27
CA LEU A 653 -15.27 5.59 20.12
C LEU A 653 -14.07 5.95 19.24
N ASP A 654 -13.67 7.22 19.22
CA ASP A 654 -12.43 7.68 18.64
C ASP A 654 -11.40 7.88 19.76
N ALA A 655 -10.30 7.14 19.71
CA ALA A 655 -9.34 7.05 20.79
C ALA A 655 -7.92 6.95 20.26
N GLU A 656 -6.93 7.25 21.12
CA GLU A 656 -5.52 7.08 20.84
C GLU A 656 -4.84 6.33 21.99
N ILE A 657 -3.80 5.55 21.66
CA ILE A 657 -3.04 4.78 22.64
C ILE A 657 -1.54 4.76 22.26
N PRO A 658 -0.61 4.84 23.23
CA PRO A 658 0.80 4.57 22.94
C PRO A 658 0.99 3.15 22.40
N VAL A 659 1.83 2.97 21.39
CA VAL A 659 2.10 1.63 20.82
C VAL A 659 2.51 0.64 21.90
N ARG A 660 3.35 1.05 22.87
CA ARG A 660 3.79 0.17 23.96
C ARG A 660 2.66 -0.38 24.83
N ASP A 661 1.56 0.37 24.94
CA ASP A 661 0.40 0.01 25.77
C ASP A 661 -0.71 -0.67 24.93
N SER A 662 -0.55 -0.75 23.59
CA SER A 662 -1.48 -1.40 22.66
C SER A 662 -1.31 -2.91 22.55
N PHE A 663 -0.18 -3.48 23.02
CA PHE A 663 0.08 -4.91 22.91
C PHE A 663 -0.99 -5.75 23.61
N GLY A 664 -1.57 -6.72 22.88
CA GLY A 664 -2.66 -7.56 23.36
C GLY A 664 -4.03 -6.88 23.48
N LEU A 665 -4.17 -5.59 23.14
CA LEU A 665 -5.41 -4.84 23.18
C LEU A 665 -6.52 -5.49 22.32
N ALA A 666 -6.18 -5.92 21.13
CA ALA A 666 -7.11 -6.59 20.21
C ALA A 666 -7.78 -7.82 20.85
N LYS A 667 -7.01 -8.64 21.56
CA LYS A 667 -7.53 -9.81 22.28
C LYS A 667 -8.42 -9.41 23.45
N GLU A 668 -8.04 -8.37 24.18
CA GLU A 668 -8.79 -7.87 25.34
C GLU A 668 -10.14 -7.28 24.88
N ILE A 669 -10.16 -6.42 23.84
CA ILE A 669 -11.40 -5.88 23.26
C ILE A 669 -12.32 -7.02 22.81
N ARG A 670 -11.81 -8.01 22.07
CA ARG A 670 -12.62 -9.13 21.58
C ARG A 670 -13.21 -9.94 22.71
N THR A 671 -12.45 -10.17 23.78
CA THR A 671 -12.91 -10.97 24.93
C THR A 671 -13.96 -10.22 25.74
N SER A 672 -13.74 -8.93 26.04
CA SER A 672 -14.64 -8.12 26.86
C SER A 672 -15.97 -7.81 26.15
N THR A 673 -15.95 -7.72 24.83
CA THR A 673 -17.18 -7.45 24.04
C THR A 673 -17.82 -8.71 23.45
N SER A 674 -17.36 -9.89 23.84
CA SER A 674 -17.83 -11.18 23.26
C SER A 674 -17.77 -11.22 21.72
N GLY A 675 -16.83 -10.46 21.11
CA GLY A 675 -16.66 -10.33 19.68
C GLY A 675 -17.60 -9.34 18.98
N TRP A 676 -18.42 -8.59 19.73
CA TRP A 676 -19.34 -7.60 19.14
C TRP A 676 -18.67 -6.29 18.72
N ALA A 677 -17.52 -5.94 19.30
CA ALA A 677 -16.79 -4.76 18.89
C ALA A 677 -16.00 -5.02 17.60
N THR A 678 -16.11 -4.08 16.67
CA THR A 678 -15.23 -3.95 15.52
C THR A 678 -14.32 -2.74 15.71
N TRP A 679 -13.09 -2.79 15.23
CA TRP A 679 -12.19 -1.66 15.35
C TRP A 679 -11.26 -1.53 14.14
N GLY A 680 -10.90 -0.28 13.86
CA GLY A 680 -9.85 0.11 12.95
C GLY A 680 -8.71 0.78 13.71
N ALA A 681 -7.51 0.69 13.18
CA ALA A 681 -6.37 1.39 13.70
C ALA A 681 -5.65 2.15 12.58
N LYS A 682 -5.03 3.28 12.90
CA LYS A 682 -4.11 4.00 12.01
C LYS A 682 -2.95 4.57 12.81
N ALA A 683 -1.87 4.94 12.14
CA ALA A 683 -0.78 5.67 12.77
C ALA A 683 -1.33 6.95 13.41
N GLY A 684 -1.04 7.14 14.68
CA GLY A 684 -1.45 8.30 15.49
C GLY A 684 -0.36 9.37 15.57
N GLY A 685 0.70 9.25 14.74
CA GLY A 685 1.87 10.10 14.80
C GLY A 685 2.78 9.75 15.96
N TYR A 686 3.66 10.66 16.27
CA TYR A 686 4.63 10.54 17.36
C TYR A 686 4.37 11.63 18.40
N ARG A 687 4.64 11.32 19.67
CA ARG A 687 4.57 12.28 20.76
C ARG A 687 5.83 12.19 21.59
N ARG A 688 6.19 13.29 22.25
CA ARG A 688 7.31 13.35 23.17
C ARG A 688 7.15 12.32 24.29
N VAL A 689 8.21 11.60 24.59
CA VAL A 689 8.21 10.65 25.71
C VAL A 689 7.97 11.40 27.03
N GLY A 690 6.89 11.06 27.73
CA GLY A 690 6.50 11.70 28.97
C GLY A 690 5.84 13.08 28.81
N ALA A 691 5.34 13.41 27.62
CA ALA A 691 4.57 14.62 27.39
C ALA A 691 3.27 14.68 28.20
N ASP A 692 2.89 15.90 28.60
CA ASP A 692 1.59 16.17 29.23
C ASP A 692 0.42 15.92 28.27
N GLU A 693 -0.80 15.80 28.81
CA GLU A 693 -2.00 15.33 28.10
C GLU A 693 -2.46 16.21 26.91
N GLU A 694 -1.93 17.41 26.76
CA GLU A 694 -2.36 18.42 25.79
C GLU A 694 -1.43 18.56 24.55
N GLU A 695 -0.33 17.79 24.45
CA GLU A 695 0.63 17.95 23.37
C GLU A 695 0.08 17.33 22.05
N GLU A 696 0.05 18.11 20.96
CA GLU A 696 -0.36 17.63 19.64
C GLU A 696 0.63 16.62 19.08
N PRO A 697 0.15 15.60 18.31
CA PRO A 697 1.03 14.63 17.70
C PRO A 697 1.88 15.27 16.59
N VAL A 698 3.14 14.84 16.50
CA VAL A 698 4.03 15.14 15.37
C VAL A 698 3.91 13.99 14.37
N TYR A 699 3.48 14.29 13.16
CA TYR A 699 3.27 13.31 12.07
C TYR A 699 4.53 13.15 11.24
#